data_20468c1dcc46b4e6fc0e92a585dc9b27
#
_entry.id   20468c1dcc46b4e6fc0e92a585dc9b27
#
_cell.length_a   1.000
_cell.length_b   1.000
_cell.length_c   1.000
_cell.angle_alpha   90.00
_cell.angle_beta   90.00
_cell.angle_gamma   90.00
#
_symmetry.space_group_name_H-M   'P 1'
#
loop_
_entity.id
_entity.type
_entity.pdbx_description
1 polymer ?
#
loop_
_entity_poly.entity_id
_entity_poly.type
_entity_poly.pdbx_seq_one_letter_code
_entity_poly.pdbx_strand_id
1 'polypeptide(L)'
;MKTALKLWSLTFLLSSTVLSGQELKQASFSADQAARGSELYQQNCAACHLANLTGSFEAPNLADTGFRSNWANRRVDEFVDMLQRTMPPQAPGSLDQSQYLDISAFLLEANNISASATALSLSAGSVLFLDNKAGAARVLERRTPVPGLAGTVPSPGTRNSVPEIATIYQSERARTRSFESVNKFRNVSNEELANPPAADWTYWRRSPQSQGYSPLDQITTDNVGQLSLAWVWGMEPGRSQPAPLVRDGIIFIPNFGNVVQALDGRSGNLLWEYRRQFPEGGRSGGLLRTLAMWEDLVYVATTDAHLVALDARSGAVRWDSEIADEALGYSNTSGPIVADGIVINGISGCGRFFEQSCFITGHDAATGAELWRTYTVARPGEPGGDTWGDLPLEFRGGADVWMTGSWDPEMDLVFFGVAQAKPWMSVSRGMSADDAALYSNSTLAIDPSDGRIVWYRQHVPGESLDMDEAFEQVLVDIVGEPYLFTIGKSGILWKLDRRSGEFQGLRETTYQNVFSDINLETGEVRYREDIRNMQVGEWLSVCPSTAGGHNWQSTGYHPPSRNLIIPLSQSCMEMSPREIEFEVGSGGNQGDRQWMPMPGTEERFGKLAAYDVDSMEEEWAIQQRAPFLTAALTTAGGLVFIGDYDRYVHAYDVETGQELWRTRLATSAQGFPVSFAIDGEQYIAIPSGREGGSPWRIGSFLAPELQSPNNHNALYVFKLSP
;
A
#
# COMPACT_ATOMS: atom_id res chain seq x y z
N MET A 1 -14.07 6.57 -83.37
CA MET A 1 -14.73 7.74 -82.78
C MET A 1 -14.01 8.05 -81.44
N LYS A 2 -13.30 9.16 -81.48
CA LYS A 2 -12.46 9.62 -80.36
C LYS A 2 -13.30 10.55 -79.51
N THR A 3 -13.37 10.31 -78.19
CA THR A 3 -13.96 11.25 -77.22
C THR A 3 -12.91 11.57 -76.16
N ALA A 4 -12.54 12.85 -76.11
CA ALA A 4 -11.53 13.41 -75.30
C ALA A 4 -12.07 13.66 -73.87
N LEU A 5 -11.36 13.20 -72.82
CA LEU A 5 -11.58 13.60 -71.47
C LEU A 5 -10.75 14.85 -71.16
N LYS A 6 -11.41 15.92 -70.75
CA LYS A 6 -10.78 17.11 -70.20
C LYS A 6 -10.44 16.88 -68.73
N LEU A 7 -9.13 16.94 -68.37
CA LEU A 7 -8.65 17.06 -66.96
C LEU A 7 -8.88 18.51 -66.49
N TRP A 8 -9.60 18.65 -65.39
CA TRP A 8 -9.62 19.85 -64.58
C TRP A 8 -8.62 19.68 -63.45
N SER A 9 -7.53 20.42 -63.46
CA SER A 9 -6.58 20.56 -62.36
C SER A 9 -7.15 21.54 -61.33
N LEU A 10 -7.56 21.02 -60.16
CA LEU A 10 -7.85 21.82 -58.97
C LEU A 10 -6.54 22.00 -58.21
N THR A 11 -5.99 23.21 -58.28
CA THR A 11 -4.85 23.62 -57.43
C THR A 11 -5.37 23.90 -56.03
N PHE A 12 -5.16 22.97 -55.05
CA PHE A 12 -5.34 23.24 -53.65
C PHE A 12 -4.16 24.07 -53.13
N LEU A 13 -4.38 25.33 -52.86
CA LEU A 13 -3.49 26.17 -52.02
C LEU A 13 -3.57 25.64 -50.59
N LEU A 14 -2.58 24.85 -50.19
CA LEU A 14 -2.30 24.58 -48.80
C LEU A 14 -1.75 25.86 -48.19
N SER A 15 -2.60 26.62 -47.52
CA SER A 15 -2.16 27.62 -46.55
C SER A 15 -1.59 26.86 -45.31
N SER A 16 -0.28 26.73 -45.28
CA SER A 16 0.45 26.36 -44.08
C SER A 16 0.27 27.47 -43.06
N THR A 17 -0.70 27.29 -42.13
CA THR A 17 -0.69 28.03 -40.86
C THR A 17 0.51 27.54 -40.11
N VAL A 18 1.59 28.32 -40.11
CA VAL A 18 2.68 28.21 -39.17
C VAL A 18 2.03 28.47 -37.81
N LEU A 19 1.82 27.41 -37.03
CA LEU A 19 1.64 27.60 -35.58
C LEU A 19 2.93 28.25 -35.08
N SER A 20 2.86 29.55 -34.77
CA SER A 20 3.91 30.24 -34.04
C SER A 20 4.07 29.51 -32.70
N GLY A 21 5.17 28.80 -32.53
CA GLY A 21 5.55 28.19 -31.25
C GLY A 21 5.53 29.29 -30.20
N GLN A 22 4.67 29.15 -29.22
CA GLN A 22 4.59 30.09 -28.11
C GLN A 22 5.92 29.97 -27.35
N GLU A 23 6.66 31.10 -27.24
CA GLU A 23 7.93 31.13 -26.50
C GLU A 23 7.68 30.84 -25.02
N LEU A 24 8.25 29.75 -24.52
CA LEU A 24 8.13 29.37 -23.10
C LEU A 24 8.86 30.39 -22.22
N LYS A 25 8.25 30.77 -21.11
CA LYS A 25 8.82 31.73 -20.16
C LYS A 25 8.81 31.18 -18.75
N GLN A 26 9.90 31.41 -18.02
CA GLN A 26 9.94 31.09 -16.59
C GLN A 26 8.79 31.75 -15.86
N ALA A 27 8.05 30.99 -15.07
CA ALA A 27 7.00 31.52 -14.21
C ALA A 27 7.56 32.54 -13.23
N SER A 28 6.82 33.64 -13.04
CA SER A 28 7.14 34.69 -12.06
C SER A 28 6.10 34.67 -10.93
N PHE A 29 6.52 35.04 -9.74
CA PHE A 29 5.67 35.11 -8.54
C PHE A 29 6.14 36.25 -7.63
N SER A 30 5.24 36.75 -6.74
CA SER A 30 5.60 37.76 -5.74
C SER A 30 6.03 37.11 -4.42
N ALA A 31 6.89 37.81 -3.66
CA ALA A 31 7.32 37.34 -2.34
C ALA A 31 6.16 37.15 -1.36
N ASP A 32 5.16 38.05 -1.40
CA ASP A 32 3.95 37.93 -0.57
C ASP A 32 3.15 36.64 -0.93
N GLN A 33 3.12 36.30 -2.21
CA GLN A 33 2.44 35.08 -2.68
C GLN A 33 3.17 33.83 -2.18
N ALA A 34 4.48 33.78 -2.26
CA ALA A 34 5.27 32.67 -1.73
C ALA A 34 5.14 32.55 -0.20
N ALA A 35 5.06 33.67 0.52
CA ALA A 35 4.86 33.68 1.98
C ALA A 35 3.51 33.04 2.37
N ARG A 36 2.40 33.43 1.71
CA ARG A 36 1.09 32.79 1.91
C ARG A 36 1.13 31.30 1.53
N GLY A 37 1.81 30.97 0.42
CA GLY A 37 1.99 29.60 -0.01
C GLY A 37 2.73 28.74 1.01
N SER A 38 3.74 29.31 1.70
CA SER A 38 4.44 28.63 2.78
C SER A 38 3.51 28.28 3.95
N GLU A 39 2.64 29.18 4.36
CA GLU A 39 1.66 28.93 5.43
C GLU A 39 0.65 27.83 5.02
N LEU A 40 0.13 27.91 3.79
CA LEU A 40 -0.78 26.91 3.24
C LEU A 40 -0.10 25.55 3.10
N TYR A 41 1.17 25.51 2.70
CA TYR A 41 1.97 24.30 2.61
C TYR A 41 2.12 23.63 3.98
N GLN A 42 2.46 24.38 5.02
CA GLN A 42 2.60 23.84 6.38
C GLN A 42 1.28 23.23 6.88
N GLN A 43 0.14 23.82 6.53
CA GLN A 43 -1.17 23.35 6.97
C GLN A 43 -1.66 22.11 6.19
N ASN A 44 -1.34 22.00 4.89
CA ASN A 44 -2.01 21.05 3.99
C ASN A 44 -1.05 20.02 3.35
N CYS A 45 0.25 20.27 3.33
CA CYS A 45 1.22 19.45 2.57
C CYS A 45 2.35 18.90 3.44
N ALA A 46 2.78 19.64 4.49
CA ALA A 46 3.94 19.31 5.29
C ALA A 46 3.80 18.00 6.08
N ALA A 47 2.59 17.55 6.35
CA ALA A 47 2.35 16.25 7.00
C ALA A 47 2.91 15.07 6.20
N CYS A 48 2.94 15.17 4.86
CA CYS A 48 3.46 14.13 3.97
C CYS A 48 4.80 14.52 3.34
N HIS A 49 4.91 15.76 2.84
CA HIS A 49 6.11 16.23 2.14
C HIS A 49 7.17 16.82 3.08
N LEU A 50 6.95 16.79 4.39
CA LEU A 50 7.74 17.36 5.47
C LEU A 50 7.89 18.89 5.39
N ALA A 51 8.15 19.54 6.53
CA ALA A 51 8.30 21.00 6.59
C ALA A 51 9.51 21.51 5.80
N ASN A 52 10.51 20.67 5.59
CA ASN A 52 11.73 20.95 4.82
C ASN A 52 11.64 20.52 3.35
N LEU A 53 10.47 20.07 2.88
CA LEU A 53 10.20 19.65 1.50
C LEU A 53 10.90 18.35 1.04
N THR A 54 11.62 17.64 1.93
CA THR A 54 12.37 16.44 1.56
C THR A 54 11.50 15.22 1.26
N GLY A 55 10.22 15.31 1.53
CA GLY A 55 9.28 14.20 1.37
C GLY A 55 9.41 13.14 2.45
N SER A 56 8.43 12.25 2.52
CA SER A 56 8.44 11.11 3.43
C SER A 56 7.70 9.94 2.81
N PHE A 57 8.23 8.73 2.99
CA PHE A 57 7.63 7.50 2.50
C PHE A 57 7.24 7.57 1.01
N GLU A 58 5.95 7.69 0.66
CA GLU A 58 5.48 7.82 -0.73
C GLU A 58 5.34 9.28 -1.22
N ALA A 59 5.59 10.26 -0.36
CA ALA A 59 5.53 11.67 -0.75
C ALA A 59 6.89 12.13 -1.28
N PRO A 60 6.99 12.54 -2.57
CA PRO A 60 8.27 12.91 -3.16
C PRO A 60 8.85 14.16 -2.53
N ASN A 61 10.17 14.31 -2.65
CA ASN A 61 10.86 15.57 -2.39
C ASN A 61 10.34 16.64 -3.38
N LEU A 62 10.04 17.84 -2.87
CA LEU A 62 9.47 18.94 -3.65
C LEU A 62 10.48 20.09 -3.88
N ALA A 63 11.74 19.90 -3.48
CA ALA A 63 12.76 20.93 -3.55
C ALA A 63 14.13 20.36 -3.96
N ASP A 64 14.13 19.39 -4.87
CA ASP A 64 15.34 18.76 -5.40
C ASP A 64 15.43 18.86 -6.93
N THR A 65 16.53 18.33 -7.47
CA THR A 65 16.76 18.29 -8.92
C THR A 65 15.74 17.43 -9.65
N GLY A 66 15.24 16.35 -9.03
CA GLY A 66 14.22 15.49 -9.58
C GLY A 66 12.87 16.19 -9.74
N PHE A 67 12.42 16.91 -8.70
CA PHE A 67 11.19 17.72 -8.81
C PHE A 67 11.31 18.76 -9.92
N ARG A 68 12.46 19.43 -10.01
CA ARG A 68 12.72 20.43 -11.06
C ARG A 68 12.73 19.80 -12.45
N SER A 69 13.38 18.65 -12.62
CA SER A 69 13.42 17.92 -13.90
C SER A 69 12.05 17.46 -14.35
N ASN A 70 11.26 16.91 -13.43
CA ASN A 70 9.90 16.46 -13.73
C ASN A 70 8.96 17.58 -14.21
N TRP A 71 9.21 18.81 -13.75
CA TRP A 71 8.39 19.97 -14.09
C TRP A 71 9.11 20.96 -15.02
N ALA A 72 10.29 20.62 -15.53
CA ALA A 72 11.02 21.42 -16.51
C ALA A 72 10.20 21.56 -17.80
N ASN A 73 10.08 22.80 -18.28
CA ASN A 73 9.32 23.16 -19.48
C ASN A 73 7.84 22.75 -19.48
N ARG A 74 7.30 22.29 -18.35
CA ARG A 74 5.87 22.01 -18.17
C ARG A 74 5.15 23.27 -17.67
N ARG A 75 3.92 23.43 -18.11
CA ARG A 75 3.14 24.66 -17.88
C ARG A 75 2.66 24.74 -16.44
N VAL A 76 2.52 25.97 -15.94
CA VAL A 76 2.00 26.24 -14.59
C VAL A 76 0.55 25.72 -14.42
N ASP A 77 -0.28 25.84 -15.45
CA ASP A 77 -1.65 25.35 -15.41
C ASP A 77 -1.73 23.82 -15.31
N GLU A 78 -0.82 23.08 -15.96
CA GLU A 78 -0.71 21.63 -15.82
C GLU A 78 -0.34 21.22 -14.38
N PHE A 79 0.58 21.96 -13.75
CA PHE A 79 0.98 21.72 -12.37
C PHE A 79 -0.15 22.01 -11.39
N VAL A 80 -0.80 23.17 -11.52
CA VAL A 80 -1.93 23.54 -10.64
C VAL A 80 -3.09 22.59 -10.81
N ASP A 81 -3.40 22.16 -12.03
CA ASP A 81 -4.45 21.18 -12.30
C ASP A 81 -4.12 19.81 -11.68
N MET A 82 -2.84 19.37 -11.74
CA MET A 82 -2.40 18.17 -11.04
C MET A 82 -2.57 18.32 -9.53
N LEU A 83 -2.14 19.44 -8.94
CA LEU A 83 -2.33 19.69 -7.51
C LEU A 83 -3.81 19.65 -7.11
N GLN A 84 -4.68 20.32 -7.87
CA GLN A 84 -6.12 20.32 -7.60
C GLN A 84 -6.74 18.92 -7.64
N ARG A 85 -6.29 18.07 -8.55
CA ARG A 85 -6.83 16.72 -8.69
C ARG A 85 -6.26 15.70 -7.69
N THR A 86 -5.09 15.97 -7.14
CA THR A 86 -4.36 14.95 -6.36
C THR A 86 -3.96 15.38 -4.96
N MET A 87 -3.93 16.70 -4.66
CA MET A 87 -3.40 17.23 -3.41
C MET A 87 -4.37 18.22 -2.71
N PRO A 88 -4.40 18.25 -1.37
CA PRO A 88 -3.83 17.21 -0.50
C PRO A 88 -4.57 15.87 -0.68
N PRO A 89 -3.90 14.72 -0.55
CA PRO A 89 -4.50 13.43 -0.93
C PRO A 89 -5.78 13.09 -0.16
N GLN A 90 -5.92 13.57 1.07
CA GLN A 90 -7.11 13.35 1.90
C GLN A 90 -8.33 14.16 1.44
N ALA A 91 -8.11 15.26 0.71
CA ALA A 91 -9.16 16.13 0.23
C ALA A 91 -8.74 16.88 -1.05
N PRO A 92 -8.53 16.19 -2.20
CA PRO A 92 -8.19 16.84 -3.46
C PRO A 92 -9.25 17.86 -3.86
N GLY A 93 -8.79 19.04 -4.32
CA GLY A 93 -9.67 20.13 -4.69
C GLY A 93 -10.29 20.88 -3.51
N SER A 94 -9.87 20.64 -2.27
CA SER A 94 -10.35 21.34 -1.08
C SER A 94 -9.84 22.79 -0.95
N LEU A 95 -8.75 23.10 -1.64
CA LEU A 95 -8.22 24.46 -1.72
C LEU A 95 -8.75 25.15 -2.98
N ASP A 96 -8.89 26.47 -2.92
CA ASP A 96 -9.24 27.23 -4.12
C ASP A 96 -8.03 27.42 -5.05
N GLN A 97 -8.28 27.84 -6.30
CA GLN A 97 -7.23 28.00 -7.31
C GLN A 97 -6.16 29.00 -6.88
N SER A 98 -6.50 30.06 -6.15
CA SER A 98 -5.54 31.03 -5.68
C SER A 98 -4.60 30.45 -4.62
N GLN A 99 -5.11 29.57 -3.78
CA GLN A 99 -4.34 28.87 -2.76
C GLN A 99 -3.34 27.88 -3.39
N TYR A 100 -3.74 27.15 -4.44
CA TYR A 100 -2.80 26.28 -5.19
C TYR A 100 -1.73 27.10 -5.92
N LEU A 101 -2.06 28.28 -6.45
CA LEU A 101 -1.07 29.19 -7.03
C LEU A 101 -0.10 29.74 -5.97
N ASP A 102 -0.58 30.08 -4.77
CA ASP A 102 0.27 30.52 -3.67
C ASP A 102 1.23 29.41 -3.22
N ILE A 103 0.75 28.15 -3.09
CA ILE A 103 1.61 26.99 -2.82
C ILE A 103 2.63 26.78 -3.95
N SER A 104 2.23 26.93 -5.21
CA SER A 104 3.15 26.81 -6.35
C SER A 104 4.22 27.88 -6.32
N ALA A 105 3.89 29.11 -5.92
CA ALA A 105 4.84 30.20 -5.73
C ALA A 105 5.88 29.89 -4.63
N PHE A 106 5.44 29.31 -3.53
CA PHE A 106 6.33 28.83 -2.47
C PHE A 106 7.28 27.75 -2.96
N LEU A 107 6.79 26.77 -3.72
CA LEU A 107 7.60 25.70 -4.29
C LEU A 107 8.63 26.24 -5.31
N LEU A 108 8.28 27.25 -6.10
CA LEU A 108 9.22 27.95 -6.98
C LEU A 108 10.34 28.65 -6.18
N GLU A 109 9.99 29.35 -5.09
CA GLU A 109 10.99 29.99 -4.21
C GLU A 109 11.91 28.96 -3.57
N ALA A 110 11.35 27.86 -3.07
CA ALA A 110 12.11 26.76 -2.46
C ALA A 110 13.08 26.09 -3.45
N ASN A 111 12.74 26.11 -4.73
CA ASN A 111 13.58 25.63 -5.82
C ASN A 111 14.47 26.71 -6.48
N ASN A 112 14.85 27.74 -5.74
CA ASN A 112 15.80 28.79 -6.13
C ASN A 112 15.35 29.69 -7.29
N ILE A 113 14.03 29.81 -7.56
CA ILE A 113 13.51 30.84 -8.45
C ILE A 113 13.30 32.12 -7.63
N SER A 114 13.82 33.23 -8.11
CA SER A 114 13.70 34.50 -7.41
C SER A 114 12.31 35.12 -7.58
N ALA A 115 11.76 35.67 -6.50
CA ALA A 115 10.52 36.43 -6.55
C ALA A 115 10.65 37.69 -7.42
N SER A 116 9.55 38.11 -8.01
CA SER A 116 9.42 39.32 -8.84
C SER A 116 8.30 40.22 -8.32
N ALA A 117 8.01 41.28 -9.02
CA ALA A 117 6.85 42.15 -8.70
C ALA A 117 5.51 41.57 -9.23
N THR A 118 5.55 40.54 -10.06
CA THR A 118 4.40 39.94 -10.74
C THR A 118 3.93 38.69 -10.02
N ALA A 119 2.67 38.61 -9.67
CA ALA A 119 2.08 37.41 -9.06
C ALA A 119 1.99 36.26 -10.06
N LEU A 120 2.17 35.02 -9.57
CA LEU A 120 1.95 33.80 -10.33
C LEU A 120 0.50 33.68 -10.76
N SER A 121 0.29 33.42 -12.03
CA SER A 121 -1.03 33.23 -12.63
C SER A 121 -1.01 32.18 -13.73
N LEU A 122 -2.17 31.68 -14.13
CA LEU A 122 -2.32 30.71 -15.23
C LEU A 122 -2.18 31.40 -16.59
N SER A 123 -1.01 31.96 -16.89
CA SER A 123 -0.77 32.63 -18.17
C SER A 123 -0.20 31.64 -19.21
N ALA A 124 -0.70 31.76 -20.46
CA ALA A 124 -0.24 30.91 -21.55
C ALA A 124 1.29 31.08 -21.80
N GLY A 125 2.00 29.94 -21.91
CA GLY A 125 3.44 29.92 -22.11
C GLY A 125 4.29 30.06 -20.83
N SER A 126 3.68 30.22 -19.67
CA SER A 126 4.37 30.22 -18.38
C SER A 126 4.68 28.78 -17.92
N VAL A 127 5.96 28.46 -17.70
CA VAL A 127 6.41 27.14 -17.25
C VAL A 127 6.99 27.21 -15.84
N LEU A 128 6.89 26.12 -15.08
CA LEU A 128 7.38 26.08 -13.70
C LEU A 128 8.89 26.30 -13.67
N PHE A 129 9.64 25.54 -14.46
CA PHE A 129 11.09 25.65 -14.57
C PHE A 129 11.50 25.64 -16.03
N LEU A 130 12.32 26.61 -16.41
CA LEU A 130 12.77 26.76 -17.79
C LEU A 130 14.10 26.02 -18.09
N ASP A 131 14.86 25.60 -17.05
CA ASP A 131 16.16 24.96 -17.19
C ASP A 131 16.37 23.86 -16.13
N ASN A 132 16.91 22.70 -16.58
CA ASN A 132 17.26 21.56 -15.74
C ASN A 132 18.58 21.75 -14.95
N LYS A 133 19.30 22.84 -15.14
CA LYS A 133 20.64 23.10 -14.53
C LYS A 133 20.59 23.87 -13.22
N ALA A 134 19.48 23.82 -12.52
CA ALA A 134 19.37 24.56 -11.28
C ALA A 134 20.00 23.78 -10.10
N GLY A 135 20.84 24.44 -9.38
CA GLY A 135 21.52 23.88 -8.21
C GLY A 135 20.57 23.46 -7.07
N ALA A 136 21.16 22.88 -6.03
CA ALA A 136 20.46 22.34 -4.88
C ALA A 136 19.34 23.24 -4.33
N ALA A 137 18.25 22.63 -3.92
CA ALA A 137 17.13 23.31 -3.31
C ALA A 137 17.56 24.08 -2.04
N ARG A 138 16.99 25.26 -1.84
CA ARG A 138 17.11 25.94 -0.53
C ARG A 138 16.11 25.35 0.43
N VAL A 139 16.59 24.77 1.50
CA VAL A 139 15.79 24.53 2.69
C VAL A 139 15.45 25.91 3.29
N LEU A 140 14.17 26.25 3.32
CA LEU A 140 13.75 27.50 3.92
C LEU A 140 13.83 27.34 5.45
N GLU A 141 14.88 27.90 6.05
CA GLU A 141 14.87 28.11 7.52
C GLU A 141 13.62 28.87 7.92
N ARG A 142 12.99 28.46 9.03
CA ARG A 142 11.86 29.16 9.61
C ARG A 142 12.15 30.66 9.62
N ARG A 143 11.44 31.43 8.79
CA ARG A 143 11.46 32.88 8.92
C ARG A 143 10.92 33.20 10.31
N THR A 144 11.71 33.84 11.13
CA THR A 144 11.24 34.48 12.37
C THR A 144 10.04 35.36 12.02
N PRO A 145 8.96 35.29 12.81
CA PRO A 145 7.76 36.12 12.56
C PRO A 145 8.18 37.59 12.39
N VAL A 146 7.72 38.23 11.31
CA VAL A 146 7.96 39.65 11.09
C VAL A 146 7.41 40.40 12.29
N PRO A 147 8.24 41.15 13.06
CA PRO A 147 7.75 41.91 14.18
C PRO A 147 6.75 42.95 13.66
N GLY A 148 5.47 42.86 14.08
CA GLY A 148 4.42 43.77 13.69
C GLY A 148 3.16 43.12 13.09
N LEU A 149 3.19 41.84 12.68
CA LEU A 149 2.01 41.07 12.33
C LEU A 149 1.52 40.17 13.51
N ALA A 150 1.80 40.58 14.71
CA ALA A 150 1.07 40.16 15.90
C ALA A 150 -0.26 40.90 15.99
N GLY A 151 -1.00 40.93 14.89
CA GLY A 151 -2.47 40.97 14.97
C GLY A 151 -2.80 39.64 15.60
N THR A 152 -3.39 39.66 16.78
CA THR A 152 -4.04 38.53 17.42
C THR A 152 -4.83 37.80 16.35
N VAL A 153 -4.23 36.74 15.78
CA VAL A 153 -5.04 35.60 15.38
C VAL A 153 -5.79 35.29 16.66
N PRO A 154 -7.14 35.42 16.70
CA PRO A 154 -7.87 34.89 17.83
C PRO A 154 -7.32 33.48 17.94
N SER A 155 -6.64 33.14 19.03
CA SER A 155 -6.47 31.77 19.49
C SER A 155 -7.76 31.10 19.15
N PRO A 156 -7.79 30.03 18.32
CA PRO A 156 -9.04 29.37 17.95
C PRO A 156 -9.82 29.40 19.24
N GLY A 157 -10.80 30.33 19.26
CA GLY A 157 -11.23 30.96 20.48
C GLY A 157 -11.41 29.85 21.43
N THR A 158 -10.88 29.95 22.62
CA THR A 158 -11.19 29.00 23.68
C THR A 158 -12.66 28.71 23.46
N ARG A 159 -12.93 27.72 22.57
CA ARG A 159 -14.21 27.04 22.63
C ARG A 159 -14.23 26.74 24.09
N ASN A 160 -15.09 27.43 24.84
CA ASN A 160 -15.39 26.98 26.16
C ASN A 160 -15.61 25.49 25.95
N SER A 161 -14.50 24.74 25.99
CA SER A 161 -14.52 23.32 26.05
C SER A 161 -15.29 23.15 27.31
N VAL A 162 -16.54 22.81 27.17
CA VAL A 162 -17.29 22.34 28.31
C VAL A 162 -16.48 21.10 28.68
N PRO A 163 -15.57 21.15 29.68
CA PRO A 163 -14.71 20.03 30.00
C PRO A 163 -15.54 18.80 30.35
N GLU A 164 -16.77 19.04 30.83
CA GLU A 164 -17.78 18.02 31.05
C GLU A 164 -18.22 17.29 29.81
N ILE A 165 -18.41 17.94 28.66
CA ILE A 165 -18.85 17.25 27.43
C ILE A 165 -17.73 16.36 26.89
N ALA A 166 -16.49 16.83 26.86
CA ALA A 166 -15.34 16.02 26.45
C ALA A 166 -15.13 14.83 27.41
N THR A 167 -15.28 15.05 28.72
CA THR A 167 -15.17 13.98 29.73
C THR A 167 -16.36 13.00 29.64
N ILE A 168 -17.57 13.51 29.37
CA ILE A 168 -18.75 12.66 29.16
C ILE A 168 -18.58 11.82 27.86
N TYR A 169 -18.13 12.42 26.77
CA TYR A 169 -17.86 11.67 25.53
C TYR A 169 -16.72 10.64 25.69
N GLN A 170 -15.65 10.98 26.40
CA GLN A 170 -14.57 10.02 26.69
C GLN A 170 -15.03 8.93 27.68
N SER A 171 -15.81 9.27 28.69
CA SER A 171 -16.32 8.29 29.65
C SER A 171 -17.45 7.42 29.07
N GLU A 172 -18.26 7.92 28.15
CA GLU A 172 -19.28 7.14 27.45
C GLU A 172 -18.67 6.26 26.33
N ARG A 173 -17.62 6.71 25.66
CA ARG A 173 -16.84 5.90 24.71
C ARG A 173 -16.10 4.76 25.41
N ALA A 174 -15.66 4.97 26.64
CA ALA A 174 -15.07 3.92 27.49
C ALA A 174 -16.10 3.01 28.18
N ARG A 175 -17.39 3.34 28.13
CA ARG A 175 -18.45 2.47 28.62
C ARG A 175 -18.74 1.41 27.57
N THR A 176 -18.17 0.23 27.76
CA THR A 176 -18.60 -1.00 27.12
C THR A 176 -20.12 -1.07 27.17
N ARG A 177 -20.82 -0.85 26.05
CA ARG A 177 -22.21 -1.24 25.97
C ARG A 177 -22.20 -2.76 26.10
N SER A 178 -22.75 -3.28 27.19
CA SER A 178 -22.84 -4.71 27.46
C SER A 178 -23.83 -5.35 26.49
N PHE A 179 -23.35 -5.60 25.25
CA PHE A 179 -24.10 -6.40 24.28
C PHE A 179 -23.93 -7.88 24.61
N GLU A 180 -24.91 -8.68 24.28
CA GLU A 180 -24.91 -10.12 24.54
C GLU A 180 -23.71 -10.83 23.86
N SER A 181 -23.29 -10.36 22.69
CA SER A 181 -22.12 -10.85 21.96
C SER A 181 -20.82 -10.77 22.76
N VAL A 182 -20.57 -9.64 23.46
CA VAL A 182 -19.35 -9.48 24.29
C VAL A 182 -19.29 -10.51 25.41
N ASN A 183 -20.45 -10.83 26.02
CA ASN A 183 -20.53 -11.82 27.09
C ASN A 183 -20.33 -13.25 26.59
N LYS A 184 -20.55 -13.50 25.29
CA LYS A 184 -20.36 -14.81 24.66
C LYS A 184 -18.95 -15.03 24.10
N PHE A 185 -18.11 -14.01 24.09
CA PHE A 185 -16.74 -14.10 23.56
C PHE A 185 -15.95 -15.19 24.30
N ARG A 186 -15.46 -16.16 23.55
CA ARG A 186 -14.57 -17.22 24.04
C ARG A 186 -13.14 -16.92 23.65
N ASN A 187 -12.21 -17.20 24.56
CA ASN A 187 -10.79 -17.08 24.29
C ASN A 187 -10.39 -17.90 23.07
N VAL A 188 -9.40 -17.42 22.33
CA VAL A 188 -8.88 -18.06 21.11
C VAL A 188 -7.64 -18.86 21.48
N SER A 189 -7.74 -20.19 21.56
CA SER A 189 -6.61 -21.07 21.84
C SER A 189 -5.67 -21.24 20.66
N ASN A 190 -4.44 -21.76 20.90
CA ASN A 190 -3.51 -22.11 19.83
C ASN A 190 -4.12 -23.12 18.83
N GLU A 191 -4.91 -24.09 19.31
CA GLU A 191 -5.61 -25.06 18.45
C GLU A 191 -6.64 -24.38 17.55
N GLU A 192 -7.41 -23.41 18.07
CA GLU A 192 -8.38 -22.64 17.28
C GLU A 192 -7.70 -21.62 16.34
N LEU A 193 -6.50 -21.12 16.65
CA LEU A 193 -5.70 -20.35 15.70
C LEU A 193 -5.21 -21.22 14.53
N ALA A 194 -4.70 -22.42 14.83
CA ALA A 194 -4.25 -23.35 13.80
C ALA A 194 -5.41 -23.85 12.91
N ASN A 195 -6.58 -24.11 13.51
CA ASN A 195 -7.79 -24.58 12.84
C ASN A 195 -9.01 -23.75 13.25
N PRO A 196 -9.22 -22.58 12.67
CA PRO A 196 -10.31 -21.70 13.04
C PRO A 196 -11.68 -22.34 12.83
N PRO A 197 -12.65 -22.16 13.77
CA PRO A 197 -14.03 -22.58 13.57
C PRO A 197 -14.60 -22.03 12.25
N ALA A 198 -15.46 -22.78 11.58
CA ALA A 198 -15.99 -22.38 10.27
C ALA A 198 -16.69 -21.02 10.30
N ALA A 199 -17.35 -20.69 11.42
CA ALA A 199 -18.09 -19.44 11.61
C ALA A 199 -17.19 -18.21 11.87
N ASP A 200 -15.92 -18.42 12.23
CA ASP A 200 -15.01 -17.40 12.68
C ASP A 200 -13.94 -17.06 11.60
N TRP A 201 -13.32 -15.89 11.76
CA TRP A 201 -12.20 -15.39 10.94
C TRP A 201 -11.12 -14.83 11.85
N THR A 202 -10.33 -15.72 12.50
CA THR A 202 -9.42 -15.36 13.61
C THR A 202 -7.99 -15.02 13.18
N TYR A 203 -7.68 -15.15 11.89
CA TYR A 203 -6.41 -14.78 11.28
C TYR A 203 -6.65 -13.81 10.13
N TRP A 204 -5.68 -13.01 9.73
CA TRP A 204 -5.86 -11.96 8.73
C TRP A 204 -6.37 -12.47 7.36
N ARG A 205 -6.03 -13.72 7.00
CA ARG A 205 -6.57 -14.46 5.84
C ARG A 205 -7.35 -15.71 6.26
N ARG A 206 -8.05 -15.65 7.38
CA ARG A 206 -8.82 -16.66 8.07
C ARG A 206 -8.00 -17.70 8.84
N SER A 207 -7.01 -18.30 8.20
CA SER A 207 -6.16 -19.35 8.80
C SER A 207 -4.69 -18.94 8.72
N PRO A 208 -3.82 -19.55 9.53
CA PRO A 208 -2.38 -19.26 9.51
C PRO A 208 -1.74 -19.56 8.16
N GLN A 209 -2.33 -20.43 7.33
CA GLN A 209 -1.88 -20.73 5.97
C GLN A 209 -2.14 -19.59 4.97
N SER A 210 -2.80 -18.51 5.37
CA SER A 210 -3.08 -17.31 4.57
C SER A 210 -3.84 -17.55 3.26
N GLN A 211 -4.74 -18.55 3.25
CA GLN A 211 -5.44 -18.99 2.04
C GLN A 211 -6.60 -18.09 1.62
N GLY A 212 -7.17 -17.30 2.55
CA GLY A 212 -8.34 -16.46 2.24
C GLY A 212 -9.60 -17.25 1.86
N TYR A 213 -9.74 -18.46 2.38
CA TYR A 213 -10.82 -19.39 2.10
C TYR A 213 -11.77 -19.52 3.28
N SER A 214 -13.08 -19.45 3.00
CA SER A 214 -14.14 -19.73 3.95
C SER A 214 -14.77 -21.11 3.68
N PRO A 215 -14.86 -22.01 4.67
CA PRO A 215 -15.52 -23.29 4.50
C PRO A 215 -17.07 -23.18 4.58
N LEU A 216 -17.61 -21.96 4.68
CA LEU A 216 -19.05 -21.73 4.68
C LEU A 216 -19.61 -21.84 3.25
N ASP A 217 -20.73 -22.52 3.10
CA ASP A 217 -21.37 -22.88 1.84
C ASP A 217 -22.86 -22.53 1.75
N GLN A 218 -23.40 -21.73 2.67
CA GLN A 218 -24.80 -21.30 2.59
C GLN A 218 -25.03 -20.34 1.40
N ILE A 219 -24.05 -19.49 1.10
CA ILE A 219 -24.06 -18.63 -0.09
C ILE A 219 -23.32 -19.37 -1.20
N THR A 220 -24.04 -19.72 -2.26
CA THR A 220 -23.55 -20.57 -3.35
C THR A 220 -23.69 -19.88 -4.71
N THR A 221 -23.16 -20.50 -5.75
CA THR A 221 -23.36 -20.09 -7.15
C THR A 221 -24.82 -19.98 -7.55
N ASP A 222 -25.71 -20.82 -6.97
CA ASP A 222 -27.14 -20.83 -7.30
C ASP A 222 -27.93 -19.69 -6.63
N ASN A 223 -27.50 -19.19 -5.47
CA ASN A 223 -28.28 -18.24 -4.68
C ASN A 223 -27.61 -16.88 -4.43
N VAL A 224 -26.36 -16.70 -4.86
CA VAL A 224 -25.62 -15.44 -4.65
C VAL A 224 -26.34 -14.23 -5.24
N GLY A 225 -27.16 -14.41 -6.27
CA GLY A 225 -28.03 -13.36 -6.83
C GLY A 225 -29.05 -12.79 -5.82
N GLN A 226 -29.28 -13.46 -4.70
CA GLN A 226 -30.19 -13.04 -3.63
C GLN A 226 -29.46 -12.27 -2.50
N LEU A 227 -28.15 -12.04 -2.63
CA LEU A 227 -27.41 -11.24 -1.65
C LEU A 227 -27.97 -9.83 -1.55
N SER A 228 -28.20 -9.41 -0.33
CA SER A 228 -28.65 -8.06 0.01
C SER A 228 -27.82 -7.47 1.13
N LEU A 229 -27.81 -6.14 1.20
CA LEU A 229 -27.13 -5.40 2.25
C LEU A 229 -27.84 -5.67 3.60
N ALA A 230 -27.09 -6.20 4.58
CA ALA A 230 -27.58 -6.37 5.93
C ALA A 230 -27.45 -5.06 6.73
N TRP A 231 -26.25 -4.47 6.69
CA TRP A 231 -25.95 -3.20 7.35
C TRP A 231 -24.65 -2.58 6.82
N VAL A 232 -24.41 -1.31 7.14
CA VAL A 232 -23.19 -0.57 6.83
C VAL A 232 -22.70 0.14 8.08
N TRP A 233 -21.39 0.09 8.32
CA TRP A 233 -20.71 0.87 9.35
C TRP A 233 -19.77 1.90 8.73
N GLY A 234 -19.93 3.19 9.09
CA GLY A 234 -19.02 4.25 8.67
C GLY A 234 -17.70 4.18 9.43
N MET A 235 -16.58 4.21 8.70
CA MET A 235 -15.23 4.12 9.22
C MET A 235 -14.53 5.48 9.22
N GLU A 236 -13.39 5.59 9.92
CA GLU A 236 -12.59 6.81 9.95
C GLU A 236 -12.13 7.22 8.53
N PRO A 237 -12.21 8.52 8.18
CA PRO A 237 -11.72 9.01 6.89
C PRO A 237 -10.19 8.92 6.81
N GLY A 238 -9.65 8.53 5.65
CA GLY A 238 -8.23 8.40 5.40
C GLY A 238 -7.90 7.14 4.62
N ARG A 239 -6.62 6.76 4.58
CA ARG A 239 -6.17 5.54 3.91
C ARG A 239 -6.78 4.31 4.56
N SER A 240 -7.35 3.40 3.76
CA SER A 240 -8.10 2.27 4.28
C SER A 240 -7.79 1.00 3.49
N GLN A 241 -7.22 0.00 4.17
CA GLN A 241 -6.96 -1.35 3.66
C GLN A 241 -7.18 -2.38 4.76
N PRO A 242 -8.30 -2.35 5.51
CA PRO A 242 -8.46 -3.16 6.69
C PRO A 242 -8.73 -4.64 6.35
N ALA A 243 -8.16 -5.52 7.18
CA ALA A 243 -8.50 -6.93 7.27
C ALA A 243 -9.26 -7.15 8.60
N PRO A 244 -10.58 -7.27 8.57
CA PRO A 244 -11.34 -7.54 9.78
C PRO A 244 -11.03 -8.94 10.32
N LEU A 245 -11.05 -9.09 11.66
CA LEU A 245 -11.14 -10.39 12.33
C LEU A 245 -12.56 -10.61 12.86
N VAL A 246 -12.97 -11.87 12.93
CA VAL A 246 -14.28 -12.22 13.49
C VAL A 246 -14.15 -13.36 14.49
N ARG A 247 -14.70 -13.17 15.68
CA ARG A 247 -14.78 -14.19 16.72
C ARG A 247 -16.14 -14.12 17.43
N ASP A 248 -16.83 -15.25 17.51
CA ASP A 248 -18.13 -15.36 18.18
C ASP A 248 -19.16 -14.29 17.75
N GLY A 249 -19.14 -13.90 16.47
CA GLY A 249 -20.00 -12.87 15.91
C GLY A 249 -19.59 -11.43 16.24
N ILE A 250 -18.41 -11.19 16.80
CA ILE A 250 -17.82 -9.86 16.99
C ILE A 250 -16.84 -9.62 15.86
N ILE A 251 -16.97 -8.48 15.17
CA ILE A 251 -16.04 -8.03 14.14
C ILE A 251 -15.06 -7.03 14.77
N PHE A 252 -13.76 -7.32 14.71
CA PHE A 252 -12.68 -6.40 15.08
C PHE A 252 -12.11 -5.81 13.82
N ILE A 253 -12.14 -4.48 13.67
CA ILE A 253 -11.70 -3.81 12.45
C ILE A 253 -10.70 -2.68 12.75
N PRO A 254 -9.51 -2.72 12.10
CA PRO A 254 -8.57 -1.61 12.16
C PRO A 254 -9.03 -0.47 11.25
N ASN A 255 -8.80 0.77 11.70
CA ASN A 255 -9.14 1.98 10.97
C ASN A 255 -7.94 2.92 10.86
N PHE A 256 -8.05 3.89 9.95
CA PHE A 256 -7.09 4.98 9.85
C PHE A 256 -6.92 5.71 11.19
N GLY A 257 -5.71 6.21 11.46
CA GLY A 257 -5.42 6.98 12.68
C GLY A 257 -5.24 6.10 13.93
N ASN A 258 -4.88 4.83 13.75
CA ASN A 258 -4.66 3.88 14.84
C ASN A 258 -5.91 3.68 15.72
N VAL A 259 -7.05 3.51 15.06
CA VAL A 259 -8.32 3.21 15.70
C VAL A 259 -8.66 1.74 15.47
N VAL A 260 -9.06 1.04 16.53
CA VAL A 260 -9.61 -0.32 16.47
C VAL A 260 -11.03 -0.28 17.01
N GLN A 261 -11.96 -0.85 16.25
CA GLN A 261 -13.37 -0.92 16.64
C GLN A 261 -13.83 -2.38 16.71
N ALA A 262 -14.61 -2.70 17.73
CA ALA A 262 -15.36 -3.95 17.79
C ALA A 262 -16.83 -3.69 17.50
N LEU A 263 -17.38 -4.44 16.55
CA LEU A 263 -18.76 -4.31 16.10
C LEU A 263 -19.52 -5.61 16.37
N ASP A 264 -20.79 -5.51 16.72
CA ASP A 264 -21.70 -6.64 16.69
C ASP A 264 -21.97 -7.05 15.24
N GLY A 265 -21.55 -8.23 14.84
CA GLY A 265 -21.58 -8.70 13.46
C GLY A 265 -22.98 -8.87 12.87
N ARG A 266 -24.01 -9.05 13.72
CA ARG A 266 -25.41 -9.15 13.28
C ARG A 266 -26.03 -7.79 12.96
N SER A 267 -25.76 -6.78 13.79
CA SER A 267 -26.43 -5.47 13.75
C SER A 267 -25.55 -4.33 13.26
N GLY A 268 -24.23 -4.50 13.24
CA GLY A 268 -23.27 -3.43 12.95
C GLY A 268 -23.12 -2.41 14.10
N ASN A 269 -23.69 -2.67 15.28
CA ASN A 269 -23.57 -1.75 16.41
C ASN A 269 -22.15 -1.77 17.00
N LEU A 270 -21.63 -0.57 17.32
CA LEU A 270 -20.34 -0.42 17.99
C LEU A 270 -20.43 -0.98 19.41
N LEU A 271 -19.56 -1.94 19.72
CA LEU A 271 -19.38 -2.52 21.06
C LEU A 271 -18.38 -1.72 21.87
N TRP A 272 -17.19 -1.50 21.31
CA TRP A 272 -16.15 -0.65 21.88
C TRP A 272 -15.24 -0.07 20.80
N GLU A 273 -14.51 0.97 21.15
CA GLU A 273 -13.51 1.64 20.32
C GLU A 273 -12.25 1.89 21.12
N TYR A 274 -11.09 1.50 20.59
CA TYR A 274 -9.78 1.93 20.99
C TYR A 274 -9.30 3.00 20.04
N ARG A 275 -8.71 4.08 20.56
CA ARG A 275 -8.09 5.15 19.80
C ARG A 275 -6.75 5.51 20.42
N ARG A 276 -5.66 5.31 19.68
CA ARG A 276 -4.34 5.69 20.14
C ARG A 276 -4.23 7.19 20.34
N GLN A 277 -3.63 7.56 21.45
CA GLN A 277 -3.31 8.95 21.74
C GLN A 277 -1.85 9.21 21.34
N PHE A 278 -1.62 10.24 20.54
CA PHE A 278 -0.28 10.63 20.11
C PHE A 278 0.20 11.82 20.93
N PRO A 279 1.52 11.93 21.21
CA PRO A 279 2.10 13.15 21.72
C PRO A 279 1.83 14.35 20.80
N GLU A 280 1.83 15.56 21.34
CA GLU A 280 1.68 16.78 20.55
C GLU A 280 2.82 16.86 19.51
N GLY A 281 2.45 16.90 18.21
CA GLY A 281 3.40 16.87 17.09
C GLY A 281 3.79 15.47 16.62
N GLY A 282 3.32 14.40 17.22
CA GLY A 282 3.47 13.02 16.74
C GLY A 282 2.66 12.72 15.48
N ARG A 283 3.00 11.65 14.76
CA ARG A 283 2.30 11.22 13.56
C ARG A 283 0.95 10.61 13.91
N SER A 284 -0.12 11.38 13.78
CA SER A 284 -1.48 10.94 14.12
C SER A 284 -2.18 10.14 13.02
N GLY A 285 -1.60 10.03 11.84
CA GLY A 285 -2.23 9.41 10.68
C GLY A 285 -1.37 8.30 10.10
N GLY A 286 -1.98 7.18 9.74
CA GLY A 286 -1.31 6.07 9.10
C GLY A 286 -2.26 4.94 8.77
N LEU A 287 -1.81 4.08 7.86
CA LEU A 287 -2.53 2.92 7.40
C LEU A 287 -2.35 1.78 8.40
N LEU A 288 -3.46 1.22 8.87
CA LEU A 288 -3.49 -0.07 9.57
C LEU A 288 -4.15 -1.11 8.66
N ARG A 289 -3.50 -2.26 8.44
CA ARG A 289 -4.07 -3.34 7.65
C ARG A 289 -4.68 -4.44 8.47
N THR A 290 -3.90 -5.06 9.34
CA THR A 290 -4.28 -6.31 10.00
C THR A 290 -4.20 -6.20 11.52
N LEU A 291 -4.92 -7.08 12.16
CA LEU A 291 -4.90 -7.36 13.58
C LEU A 291 -4.53 -8.82 13.78
N ALA A 292 -4.11 -9.18 14.98
CA ALA A 292 -4.03 -10.56 15.42
C ALA A 292 -4.83 -10.76 16.71
N MET A 293 -5.13 -12.01 17.07
CA MET A 293 -5.80 -12.33 18.32
C MET A 293 -5.24 -13.63 18.93
N TRP A 294 -5.25 -13.67 20.23
CA TRP A 294 -4.89 -14.87 20.99
C TRP A 294 -5.46 -14.74 22.41
N GLU A 295 -5.99 -15.82 22.94
CA GLU A 295 -6.73 -15.85 24.21
C GLU A 295 -7.82 -14.77 24.24
N ASP A 296 -7.80 -13.85 25.17
CA ASP A 296 -8.75 -12.73 25.29
C ASP A 296 -8.18 -11.39 24.80
N LEU A 297 -7.13 -11.42 23.96
CA LEU A 297 -6.41 -10.26 23.47
C LEU A 297 -6.54 -10.06 21.97
N VAL A 298 -6.60 -8.80 21.54
CA VAL A 298 -6.45 -8.35 20.16
C VAL A 298 -5.20 -7.48 20.07
N TYR A 299 -4.31 -7.80 19.14
CA TYR A 299 -3.05 -7.11 18.95
C TYR A 299 -3.11 -6.18 17.75
N VAL A 300 -2.58 -4.98 17.92
CA VAL A 300 -2.44 -3.97 16.87
C VAL A 300 -1.03 -3.40 16.86
N ALA A 301 -0.43 -3.38 15.66
CA ALA A 301 0.86 -2.71 15.45
C ALA A 301 0.59 -1.28 14.96
N THR A 302 0.93 -0.27 15.75
CA THR A 302 0.55 1.12 15.51
C THR A 302 1.59 1.88 14.69
N THR A 303 1.18 2.95 14.02
CA THR A 303 2.01 3.68 13.06
C THR A 303 3.16 4.48 13.70
N ASP A 304 3.17 4.62 15.00
CA ASP A 304 4.28 5.13 15.82
C ASP A 304 5.22 4.02 16.32
N ALA A 305 5.26 2.90 15.61
CA ALA A 305 6.14 1.76 15.86
C ALA A 305 5.97 1.11 17.25
N HIS A 306 4.75 1.00 17.73
CA HIS A 306 4.40 0.23 18.93
C HIS A 306 3.62 -1.03 18.55
N LEU A 307 3.65 -2.01 19.45
CA LEU A 307 2.77 -3.16 19.48
C LEU A 307 1.90 -3.06 20.72
N VAL A 308 0.58 -3.12 20.56
CA VAL A 308 -0.40 -2.90 21.64
C VAL A 308 -1.33 -4.09 21.73
N ALA A 309 -1.54 -4.63 22.94
CA ALA A 309 -2.56 -5.62 23.22
C ALA A 309 -3.78 -4.97 23.86
N LEU A 310 -4.95 -5.27 23.30
CA LEU A 310 -6.25 -4.82 23.75
C LEU A 310 -7.05 -6.00 24.31
N ASP A 311 -7.74 -5.79 25.40
CA ASP A 311 -8.76 -6.73 25.88
C ASP A 311 -9.88 -6.85 24.82
N ALA A 312 -10.14 -8.04 24.32
CA ALA A 312 -11.08 -8.28 23.21
C ALA A 312 -12.53 -7.92 23.59
N ARG A 313 -12.91 -7.95 24.86
CA ARG A 313 -14.25 -7.64 25.33
C ARG A 313 -14.48 -6.15 25.57
N SER A 314 -13.45 -5.40 25.87
CA SER A 314 -13.57 -4.00 26.33
C SER A 314 -12.77 -2.98 25.51
N GLY A 315 -11.78 -3.41 24.73
CA GLY A 315 -10.81 -2.52 24.07
C GLY A 315 -9.82 -1.86 25.02
N ALA A 316 -9.78 -2.27 26.29
CA ALA A 316 -8.83 -1.73 27.28
C ALA A 316 -7.40 -2.21 26.94
N VAL A 317 -6.44 -1.29 27.04
CA VAL A 317 -5.02 -1.63 26.86
C VAL A 317 -4.56 -2.55 27.99
N ARG A 318 -3.99 -3.69 27.64
CA ARG A 318 -3.36 -4.64 28.56
C ARG A 318 -1.87 -4.39 28.68
N TRP A 319 -1.22 -4.15 27.53
CA TRP A 319 0.17 -3.73 27.47
C TRP A 319 0.41 -2.93 26.17
N ASP A 320 1.49 -2.14 26.15
CA ASP A 320 1.90 -1.26 25.04
C ASP A 320 3.43 -1.26 25.02
N SER A 321 4.03 -1.81 23.96
CA SER A 321 5.47 -1.99 23.80
C SER A 321 5.97 -1.21 22.59
N GLU A 322 6.94 -0.30 22.81
CA GLU A 322 7.67 0.37 21.75
C GLU A 322 8.60 -0.65 21.06
N ILE A 323 8.48 -0.77 19.72
CA ILE A 323 9.31 -1.66 18.91
C ILE A 323 10.52 -0.91 18.35
N ALA A 324 10.31 0.34 17.94
CA ALA A 324 11.34 1.18 17.34
C ALA A 324 11.02 2.67 17.54
N ASP A 325 12.05 3.52 17.40
CA ASP A 325 11.91 4.97 17.50
C ASP A 325 11.24 5.54 16.22
N GLU A 326 10.02 6.07 16.34
CA GLU A 326 9.29 6.74 15.25
C GLU A 326 10.09 7.92 14.67
N ALA A 327 10.88 8.62 15.46
CA ALA A 327 11.68 9.76 15.00
C ALA A 327 12.72 9.37 13.94
N LEU A 328 13.18 8.12 13.93
CA LEU A 328 14.05 7.55 12.93
C LEU A 328 13.30 7.17 11.64
N GLY A 329 11.97 7.27 11.60
CA GLY A 329 11.14 6.99 10.44
C GLY A 329 10.42 5.66 10.49
N TYR A 330 10.68 4.81 11.49
CA TYR A 330 10.02 3.53 11.66
C TYR A 330 8.51 3.67 11.84
N SER A 331 7.78 2.72 11.30
CA SER A 331 6.33 2.70 11.35
C SER A 331 5.79 1.29 11.10
N ASN A 332 4.61 0.99 11.57
CA ASN A 332 3.89 -0.21 11.17
C ASN A 332 2.83 0.14 10.12
N THR A 333 2.75 -0.67 9.08
CA THR A 333 1.69 -0.60 8.05
C THR A 333 1.03 -1.96 7.82
N SER A 334 1.68 -3.06 8.24
CA SER A 334 1.12 -4.40 8.37
C SER A 334 0.40 -4.54 9.72
N GLY A 335 0.33 -5.72 10.23
CA GLY A 335 -0.03 -6.05 11.58
C GLY A 335 0.60 -7.38 11.95
N PRO A 336 0.56 -7.76 13.23
CA PRO A 336 1.21 -8.95 13.72
C PRO A 336 0.46 -10.23 13.32
N ILE A 337 1.16 -11.35 13.50
CA ILE A 337 0.57 -12.69 13.63
C ILE A 337 0.83 -13.21 15.04
N VAL A 338 0.12 -14.26 15.43
CA VAL A 338 0.45 -15.03 16.64
C VAL A 338 0.76 -16.47 16.23
N ALA A 339 1.90 -16.96 16.71
CA ALA A 339 2.33 -18.34 16.60
C ALA A 339 2.71 -18.85 17.98
N ASP A 340 1.99 -19.84 18.49
CA ASP A 340 2.20 -20.49 19.80
C ASP A 340 2.47 -19.53 20.99
N GLY A 341 1.63 -18.46 21.11
CA GLY A 341 1.75 -17.48 22.19
C GLY A 341 2.86 -16.44 21.99
N ILE A 342 3.44 -16.36 20.80
CA ILE A 342 4.42 -15.34 20.42
C ILE A 342 3.77 -14.43 19.37
N VAL A 343 3.71 -13.12 19.64
CA VAL A 343 3.26 -12.10 18.71
C VAL A 343 4.42 -11.69 17.83
N ILE A 344 4.33 -11.91 16.53
CA ILE A 344 5.42 -11.68 15.59
C ILE A 344 5.02 -10.56 14.63
N ASN A 345 5.87 -9.54 14.53
CA ASN A 345 5.59 -8.35 13.75
C ASN A 345 6.78 -7.91 12.90
N GLY A 346 6.53 -7.60 11.63
CA GLY A 346 7.48 -6.95 10.75
C GLY A 346 7.38 -5.43 10.84
N ILE A 347 8.50 -4.73 10.69
CA ILE A 347 8.56 -3.27 10.71
C ILE A 347 8.70 -2.69 9.30
N SER A 348 8.28 -1.46 9.10
CA SER A 348 8.44 -0.68 7.87
C SER A 348 8.99 0.72 8.16
N GLY A 349 9.23 1.52 7.10
CA GLY A 349 9.78 2.87 7.24
C GLY A 349 11.30 2.91 7.28
N CYS A 350 11.98 1.84 6.91
CA CYS A 350 13.42 1.66 6.96
C CYS A 350 14.17 2.27 5.76
N GLY A 351 13.58 3.26 5.11
CA GLY A 351 14.21 3.91 3.95
C GLY A 351 15.24 4.97 4.32
N ARG A 352 15.31 5.40 5.59
CA ARG A 352 16.33 6.33 6.05
C ARG A 352 17.60 5.60 6.44
N PHE A 353 18.73 6.25 6.28
CA PHE A 353 20.05 5.72 6.57
C PHE A 353 20.38 5.81 8.05
N PHE A 354 20.32 4.65 8.73
CA PHE A 354 20.71 4.45 10.14
C PHE A 354 21.32 3.06 10.31
N GLU A 355 22.17 2.86 11.32
CA GLU A 355 22.71 1.54 11.65
C GLU A 355 21.61 0.51 11.99
N GLN A 356 20.48 0.98 12.52
CA GLN A 356 19.31 0.13 12.73
C GLN A 356 18.58 -0.06 11.41
N SER A 357 18.82 -1.18 10.77
CA SER A 357 18.10 -1.62 9.57
C SER A 357 16.68 -2.10 9.90
N CYS A 358 15.95 -2.57 8.91
CA CYS A 358 14.66 -3.24 9.11
C CYS A 358 14.81 -4.59 9.80
N PHE A 359 13.74 -5.01 10.47
CA PHE A 359 13.72 -6.24 11.26
C PHE A 359 12.30 -6.80 11.46
N ILE A 360 12.25 -8.04 11.95
CA ILE A 360 11.07 -8.72 12.46
C ILE A 360 11.32 -8.95 13.96
N THR A 361 10.27 -8.79 14.78
CA THR A 361 10.35 -9.03 16.24
C THR A 361 9.35 -10.08 16.68
N GLY A 362 9.72 -10.86 17.68
CA GLY A 362 8.82 -11.74 18.43
C GLY A 362 8.66 -11.26 19.87
N HIS A 363 7.42 -11.22 20.32
CA HIS A 363 7.05 -10.75 21.65
C HIS A 363 6.21 -11.78 22.39
N ASP A 364 6.41 -11.92 23.69
CA ASP A 364 5.52 -12.70 24.54
C ASP A 364 4.10 -12.12 24.50
N ALA A 365 3.13 -12.92 24.08
CA ALA A 365 1.78 -12.48 23.82
C ALA A 365 1.05 -11.94 25.07
N ALA A 366 1.37 -12.47 26.23
CA ALA A 366 0.72 -12.06 27.48
C ALA A 366 1.28 -10.77 28.06
N THR A 367 2.58 -10.49 27.86
CA THR A 367 3.30 -9.40 28.52
C THR A 367 3.80 -8.30 27.59
N GLY A 368 3.95 -8.59 26.27
CA GLY A 368 4.54 -7.69 25.29
C GLY A 368 6.07 -7.59 25.35
N ALA A 369 6.72 -8.39 26.18
CA ALA A 369 8.19 -8.40 26.27
C ALA A 369 8.81 -8.91 24.97
N GLU A 370 9.75 -8.16 24.39
CA GLU A 370 10.50 -8.60 23.22
C GLU A 370 11.36 -9.82 23.58
N LEU A 371 11.18 -10.92 22.86
CA LEU A 371 11.90 -12.17 23.03
C LEU A 371 13.09 -12.26 22.09
N TRP A 372 12.90 -11.80 20.84
CA TRP A 372 13.93 -11.81 19.82
C TRP A 372 13.70 -10.75 18.75
N ARG A 373 14.77 -10.44 18.01
CA ARG A 373 14.78 -9.51 16.89
C ARG A 373 15.66 -10.04 15.77
N THR A 374 15.12 -10.15 14.56
CA THR A 374 15.80 -10.67 13.37
C THR A 374 15.90 -9.60 12.32
N TYR A 375 17.10 -9.17 11.97
CA TYR A 375 17.31 -8.16 10.94
C TYR A 375 17.07 -8.72 9.55
N THR A 376 16.38 -7.94 8.71
CA THR A 376 16.09 -8.28 7.31
C THR A 376 17.13 -7.72 6.34
N VAL A 377 18.09 -6.96 6.85
CA VAL A 377 19.29 -6.51 6.14
C VAL A 377 20.49 -7.26 6.71
N ALA A 378 21.21 -8.01 5.87
CA ALA A 378 22.40 -8.74 6.29
C ALA A 378 23.51 -7.77 6.73
N ARG A 379 24.05 -7.99 7.93
CA ARG A 379 25.03 -7.11 8.55
C ARG A 379 26.46 -7.53 8.19
N PRO A 380 27.43 -6.60 8.22
CA PRO A 380 28.84 -6.95 7.98
C PRO A 380 29.30 -8.07 8.92
N GLY A 381 29.92 -9.11 8.33
CA GLY A 381 30.41 -10.27 9.07
C GLY A 381 29.37 -11.37 9.34
N GLU A 382 28.10 -11.15 9.04
CA GLU A 382 27.05 -12.17 9.05
C GLU A 382 26.87 -12.83 7.67
N PRO A 383 26.23 -13.99 7.58
CA PRO A 383 25.90 -14.60 6.29
C PRO A 383 25.14 -13.62 5.39
N GLY A 384 25.63 -13.41 4.17
CA GLY A 384 25.05 -12.46 3.22
C GLY A 384 25.46 -10.99 3.42
N GLY A 385 26.25 -10.67 4.42
CA GLY A 385 26.72 -9.30 4.67
C GLY A 385 27.60 -8.73 3.56
N ASP A 386 28.25 -9.58 2.78
CA ASP A 386 29.05 -9.26 1.60
C ASP A 386 28.20 -8.98 0.34
N THR A 387 26.93 -9.32 0.34
CA THR A 387 26.02 -9.09 -0.80
C THR A 387 25.57 -7.62 -0.96
N TRP A 388 25.97 -6.76 -0.06
CA TRP A 388 25.75 -5.31 -0.10
C TRP A 388 26.96 -4.53 -0.65
N GLY A 389 27.89 -5.21 -1.33
CA GLY A 389 29.13 -4.61 -1.80
C GLY A 389 29.92 -3.97 -0.65
N ASP A 390 30.54 -2.82 -0.92
CA ASP A 390 31.32 -2.06 0.08
C ASP A 390 30.44 -1.09 0.91
N LEU A 391 29.11 -1.17 0.81
CA LEU A 391 28.20 -0.22 1.47
C LEU A 391 28.24 -0.37 3.00
N PRO A 392 28.60 0.69 3.75
CA PRO A 392 28.58 0.69 5.20
C PRO A 392 27.17 0.38 5.74
N LEU A 393 27.09 -0.20 6.95
CA LEU A 393 25.82 -0.66 7.52
C LEU A 393 24.78 0.45 7.63
N GLU A 394 25.19 1.63 8.05
CA GLU A 394 24.32 2.80 8.20
C GLU A 394 23.66 3.28 6.92
N PHE A 395 24.16 2.85 5.75
CA PHE A 395 23.60 3.20 4.43
C PHE A 395 22.84 2.05 3.76
N ARG A 396 22.72 0.89 4.44
CA ARG A 396 21.91 -0.25 3.97
C ARG A 396 20.46 -0.05 4.35
N GLY A 397 19.67 0.59 3.49
CA GLY A 397 18.26 0.88 3.73
C GLY A 397 17.30 -0.10 3.05
N GLY A 398 16.04 -0.07 3.46
CA GLY A 398 14.97 -0.90 2.90
C GLY A 398 14.83 -2.27 3.56
N ALA A 399 14.48 -3.27 2.78
CA ALA A 399 14.12 -4.60 3.26
C ALA A 399 12.98 -4.59 4.30
N ASP A 400 12.01 -3.70 4.07
CA ASP A 400 10.84 -3.54 4.92
C ASP A 400 9.99 -4.82 4.92
N VAL A 401 9.35 -5.12 6.05
CA VAL A 401 8.34 -6.17 6.16
C VAL A 401 7.00 -5.49 6.39
N TRP A 402 6.37 -5.06 5.29
CA TRP A 402 5.19 -4.22 5.34
C TRP A 402 3.87 -4.95 5.05
N MET A 403 3.94 -6.28 4.86
CA MET A 403 2.79 -7.18 4.83
C MET A 403 2.88 -8.22 5.94
N THR A 404 1.74 -8.81 6.25
CA THR A 404 1.58 -9.77 7.35
C THR A 404 2.03 -11.17 6.89
N GLY A 405 2.69 -11.89 7.78
CA GLY A 405 3.21 -13.23 7.51
C GLY A 405 2.18 -14.35 7.60
N SER A 406 2.66 -15.57 7.38
CA SER A 406 1.93 -16.83 7.53
C SER A 406 2.61 -17.71 8.58
N TRP A 407 1.90 -18.69 9.11
CA TRP A 407 2.43 -19.67 10.07
C TRP A 407 2.03 -21.07 9.68
N ASP A 408 2.99 -21.98 9.75
CA ASP A 408 2.77 -23.42 9.66
C ASP A 408 2.88 -24.04 11.06
N PRO A 409 1.75 -24.40 11.69
CA PRO A 409 1.77 -24.96 13.03
C PRO A 409 2.34 -26.40 13.08
N GLU A 410 2.42 -27.12 11.97
CA GLU A 410 2.98 -28.48 11.93
C GLU A 410 4.51 -28.46 11.85
N MET A 411 5.08 -27.49 11.10
CA MET A 411 6.52 -27.30 10.99
C MET A 411 7.08 -26.37 12.05
N ASP A 412 6.20 -25.63 12.75
CA ASP A 412 6.53 -24.54 13.66
C ASP A 412 7.46 -23.50 12.99
N LEU A 413 7.04 -23.03 11.81
CA LEU A 413 7.74 -22.02 11.04
C LEU A 413 6.80 -20.88 10.66
N VAL A 414 7.30 -19.66 10.77
CA VAL A 414 6.62 -18.46 10.25
C VAL A 414 7.30 -17.99 8.97
N PHE A 415 6.49 -17.48 8.03
CA PHE A 415 6.97 -17.06 6.72
C PHE A 415 6.63 -15.60 6.49
N PHE A 416 7.65 -14.81 6.09
CA PHE A 416 7.49 -13.41 5.76
C PHE A 416 8.13 -13.09 4.41
N GLY A 417 7.45 -12.27 3.62
CA GLY A 417 8.04 -11.63 2.46
C GLY A 417 8.75 -10.35 2.87
N VAL A 418 9.91 -10.11 2.30
CA VAL A 418 10.76 -8.93 2.52
C VAL A 418 10.76 -8.06 1.27
N ALA A 419 10.59 -6.75 1.46
CA ALA A 419 10.59 -5.76 0.40
C ALA A 419 11.98 -5.46 -0.16
N GLN A 420 12.03 -4.62 -1.18
CA GLN A 420 13.26 -4.23 -1.86
C GLN A 420 14.21 -3.40 -0.98
N ALA A 421 15.49 -3.34 -1.40
CA ALA A 421 16.47 -2.42 -0.84
C ALA A 421 16.13 -0.96 -1.23
N LYS A 422 16.58 0.01 -0.42
CA LYS A 422 16.36 1.44 -0.65
C LYS A 422 17.67 2.25 -0.58
N PRO A 423 17.78 3.29 -1.39
CA PRO A 423 16.88 3.74 -2.48
C PRO A 423 16.59 2.63 -3.50
N TRP A 424 15.45 2.73 -4.22
CA TRP A 424 14.98 1.66 -5.11
C TRP A 424 16.00 1.20 -6.15
N MET A 425 16.69 2.12 -6.79
CA MET A 425 17.63 1.80 -7.86
C MET A 425 19.04 1.54 -7.33
N SER A 426 19.66 0.46 -7.78
CA SER A 426 20.97 0.02 -7.31
C SER A 426 22.02 1.12 -7.46
N VAL A 427 22.06 1.81 -8.60
CA VAL A 427 23.00 2.91 -8.85
C VAL A 427 22.83 4.08 -7.88
N SER A 428 21.59 4.38 -7.45
CA SER A 428 21.31 5.37 -6.41
C SER A 428 21.81 4.94 -5.04
N ARG A 429 21.86 3.62 -4.77
CA ARG A 429 22.43 3.06 -3.54
C ARG A 429 23.95 2.97 -3.56
N GLY A 430 24.63 3.33 -4.67
CA GLY A 430 26.05 3.10 -4.85
C GLY A 430 26.40 1.61 -5.05
N MET A 431 25.45 0.81 -5.55
CA MET A 431 25.56 -0.61 -5.81
C MET A 431 25.32 -0.91 -7.29
N SER A 432 25.55 -2.14 -7.70
CA SER A 432 25.15 -2.67 -9.00
C SER A 432 23.88 -3.54 -8.86
N ALA A 433 23.21 -3.83 -9.98
CA ALA A 433 22.12 -4.79 -10.00
C ALA A 433 22.61 -6.26 -9.80
N ASP A 434 23.92 -6.49 -9.81
CA ASP A 434 24.54 -7.78 -9.53
C ASP A 434 24.81 -7.98 -8.02
N ASP A 435 24.72 -6.92 -7.20
CA ASP A 435 24.83 -6.99 -5.75
C ASP A 435 23.47 -7.42 -5.15
N ALA A 436 23.40 -8.60 -4.59
CA ALA A 436 22.13 -9.22 -4.21
C ALA A 436 21.35 -8.48 -3.10
N ALA A 437 22.04 -7.75 -2.21
CA ALA A 437 21.47 -6.98 -1.11
C ALA A 437 20.59 -7.81 -0.17
N LEU A 438 21.10 -8.94 0.38
CA LEU A 438 20.34 -9.83 1.24
C LEU A 438 19.90 -9.13 2.56
N TYR A 439 18.67 -9.39 3.05
CA TYR A 439 17.65 -10.32 2.54
C TYR A 439 16.53 -9.60 1.79
N SER A 440 16.79 -8.48 1.08
CA SER A 440 15.74 -7.82 0.28
C SER A 440 15.12 -8.80 -0.73
N ASN A 441 13.85 -8.60 -1.06
CA ASN A 441 13.08 -9.39 -2.03
C ASN A 441 13.15 -10.90 -1.83
N SER A 442 13.05 -11.32 -0.58
CA SER A 442 13.14 -12.72 -0.17
C SER A 442 11.89 -13.17 0.57
N THR A 443 11.58 -14.44 0.46
CA THR A 443 10.81 -15.17 1.47
C THR A 443 11.77 -15.64 2.57
N LEU A 444 11.45 -15.36 3.82
CA LEU A 444 12.14 -15.86 5.01
C LEU A 444 11.26 -16.88 5.72
N ALA A 445 11.82 -18.04 6.05
CA ALA A 445 11.24 -18.96 7.03
C ALA A 445 11.99 -18.79 8.35
N ILE A 446 11.26 -18.50 9.40
CA ILE A 446 11.80 -18.11 10.71
C ILE A 446 11.24 -19.07 11.76
N ASP A 447 12.11 -19.56 12.65
CA ASP A 447 11.71 -20.26 13.85
C ASP A 447 11.05 -19.27 14.83
N PRO A 448 9.76 -19.41 15.17
CA PRO A 448 9.05 -18.44 15.99
C PRO A 448 9.59 -18.36 17.43
N SER A 449 10.27 -19.40 17.91
CA SER A 449 10.74 -19.47 19.30
C SER A 449 11.97 -18.61 19.60
N ASP A 450 12.87 -18.43 18.60
CA ASP A 450 14.15 -17.72 18.77
C ASP A 450 14.44 -16.69 17.66
N GLY A 451 13.59 -16.60 16.64
CA GLY A 451 13.73 -15.66 15.53
C GLY A 451 14.78 -16.05 14.50
N ARG A 452 15.37 -17.24 14.61
CA ARG A 452 16.41 -17.70 13.68
C ARG A 452 15.84 -17.93 12.28
N ILE A 453 16.49 -17.36 11.24
CA ILE A 453 16.20 -17.70 9.85
C ILE A 453 16.61 -19.16 9.61
N VAL A 454 15.62 -20.02 9.33
CA VAL A 454 15.83 -21.45 9.04
C VAL A 454 16.27 -21.62 7.59
N TRP A 455 15.57 -20.94 6.69
CA TRP A 455 15.94 -20.82 5.29
C TRP A 455 15.42 -19.50 4.71
N TYR A 456 15.99 -19.10 3.58
CA TYR A 456 15.47 -18.00 2.77
C TYR A 456 15.53 -18.33 1.29
N ARG A 457 14.66 -17.71 0.52
CA ARG A 457 14.72 -17.69 -0.95
C ARG A 457 14.63 -16.23 -1.42
N GLN A 458 15.70 -15.73 -2.02
CA GLN A 458 15.66 -14.44 -2.70
C GLN A 458 15.11 -14.65 -4.11
N HIS A 459 13.99 -13.99 -4.41
CA HIS A 459 13.27 -14.12 -5.68
C HIS A 459 13.88 -13.22 -6.75
N VAL A 460 14.19 -11.99 -6.38
CA VAL A 460 14.67 -10.94 -7.27
C VAL A 460 15.93 -10.29 -6.68
N PRO A 461 17.12 -10.93 -6.84
CA PRO A 461 18.39 -10.40 -6.35
C PRO A 461 18.71 -9.04 -7.00
N GLY A 462 19.31 -8.11 -6.26
CA GLY A 462 19.78 -6.82 -6.79
C GLY A 462 18.67 -5.91 -7.33
N GLU A 463 17.44 -6.11 -6.85
CA GLU A 463 16.25 -5.41 -7.31
C GLU A 463 16.45 -3.89 -7.35
N SER A 464 15.98 -3.26 -8.44
CA SER A 464 16.31 -1.87 -8.78
C SER A 464 15.14 -1.05 -9.31
N LEU A 465 13.88 -1.51 -9.18
CA LEU A 465 12.73 -0.92 -9.85
C LEU A 465 11.47 -0.84 -8.96
N ASP A 466 11.63 -0.96 -7.63
CA ASP A 466 10.51 -1.02 -6.66
C ASP A 466 9.59 -2.25 -6.89
N MET A 467 10.20 -3.41 -7.18
CA MET A 467 9.52 -4.69 -7.41
C MET A 467 9.52 -5.54 -6.13
N ASP A 468 8.76 -5.09 -5.11
CA ASP A 468 8.63 -5.81 -3.84
C ASP A 468 8.19 -7.26 -4.00
N GLU A 469 8.78 -8.17 -3.22
CA GLU A 469 8.34 -9.55 -2.99
C GLU A 469 7.85 -9.75 -1.52
N ALA A 470 7.29 -8.70 -0.93
CA ALA A 470 6.90 -8.60 0.49
C ALA A 470 5.48 -9.10 0.80
N PHE A 471 4.83 -9.77 -0.16
CA PHE A 471 3.40 -10.08 -0.06
C PHE A 471 3.12 -11.40 0.64
N GLU A 472 1.85 -11.85 0.57
CA GLU A 472 1.39 -13.04 1.26
C GLU A 472 2.18 -14.30 0.87
N GLN A 473 2.35 -15.17 1.84
CA GLN A 473 2.92 -16.49 1.67
C GLN A 473 1.77 -17.51 1.83
N VAL A 474 1.22 -17.99 0.70
CA VAL A 474 0.07 -18.91 0.70
C VAL A 474 0.58 -20.34 0.86
N LEU A 475 0.22 -20.99 1.96
CA LEU A 475 0.67 -22.34 2.27
C LEU A 475 -0.38 -23.34 1.78
N VAL A 476 0.05 -24.29 0.91
CA VAL A 476 -0.82 -25.28 0.28
C VAL A 476 -0.17 -26.66 0.32
N ASP A 477 -0.92 -27.64 0.79
CA ASP A 477 -0.49 -29.05 0.74
C ASP A 477 -1.06 -29.70 -0.53
N ILE A 478 -0.17 -30.25 -1.35
CA ILE A 478 -0.52 -30.91 -2.61
C ILE A 478 -0.14 -32.37 -2.51
N VAL A 479 -1.13 -33.27 -2.43
CA VAL A 479 -0.94 -34.72 -2.29
C VAL A 479 -0.03 -35.07 -1.10
N GLY A 480 -0.11 -34.29 -0.01
CA GLY A 480 0.69 -34.47 1.20
C GLY A 480 2.09 -33.83 1.16
N GLU A 481 2.45 -33.18 0.05
CA GLU A 481 3.70 -32.41 -0.03
C GLU A 481 3.40 -30.92 0.26
N PRO A 482 4.16 -30.29 1.17
CA PRO A 482 3.93 -28.92 1.59
C PRO A 482 4.62 -27.92 0.65
N TYR A 483 3.82 -27.06 0.03
CA TYR A 483 4.29 -25.99 -0.84
C TYR A 483 3.95 -24.61 -0.27
N LEU A 484 4.75 -23.64 -0.67
CA LEU A 484 4.51 -22.22 -0.45
C LEU A 484 4.41 -21.54 -1.81
N PHE A 485 3.35 -20.75 -1.99
CA PHE A 485 3.15 -19.88 -3.15
C PHE A 485 3.25 -18.44 -2.73
N THR A 486 3.97 -17.65 -3.52
CA THR A 486 4.04 -16.20 -3.35
C THR A 486 4.15 -15.51 -4.70
N ILE A 487 3.73 -14.26 -4.78
CA ILE A 487 3.80 -13.45 -5.99
C ILE A 487 4.04 -12.00 -5.61
N GLY A 488 4.98 -11.35 -6.28
CA GLY A 488 5.34 -9.97 -6.03
C GLY A 488 4.98 -9.02 -7.16
N LYS A 489 5.52 -7.79 -7.07
CA LYS A 489 5.32 -6.76 -8.09
C LYS A 489 5.90 -7.16 -9.45
N SER A 490 6.87 -8.07 -9.48
CA SER A 490 7.38 -8.65 -10.73
C SER A 490 6.30 -9.36 -11.57
N GLY A 491 5.19 -9.76 -10.92
CA GLY A 491 4.15 -10.53 -11.56
C GLY A 491 4.54 -11.98 -11.83
N ILE A 492 5.54 -12.48 -11.13
CA ILE A 492 5.96 -13.87 -11.20
C ILE A 492 5.41 -14.63 -10.00
N LEU A 493 4.58 -15.63 -10.24
CA LEU A 493 4.09 -16.56 -9.23
C LEU A 493 5.17 -17.61 -9.00
N TRP A 494 5.63 -17.70 -7.75
CA TRP A 494 6.66 -18.65 -7.30
C TRP A 494 6.04 -19.81 -6.55
N LYS A 495 6.56 -21.02 -6.77
CA LYS A 495 6.26 -22.25 -6.02
C LYS A 495 7.54 -22.77 -5.37
N LEU A 496 7.52 -22.92 -4.05
CA LEU A 496 8.67 -23.40 -3.25
C LEU A 496 8.28 -24.62 -2.44
N ASP A 497 9.23 -25.51 -2.17
CA ASP A 497 9.11 -26.48 -1.09
C ASP A 497 9.13 -25.72 0.25
N ARG A 498 8.08 -25.85 1.05
CA ARG A 498 7.89 -25.10 2.29
C ARG A 498 8.89 -25.47 3.39
N ARG A 499 9.46 -26.67 3.34
CA ARG A 499 10.45 -27.16 4.31
C ARG A 499 11.83 -26.55 4.14
N SER A 500 12.21 -26.24 2.89
CA SER A 500 13.59 -25.90 2.53
C SER A 500 13.75 -24.58 1.76
N GLY A 501 12.66 -24.02 1.23
CA GLY A 501 12.72 -22.89 0.30
C GLY A 501 13.22 -23.25 -1.10
N GLU A 502 13.37 -24.57 -1.39
CA GLU A 502 13.82 -25.04 -2.70
C GLU A 502 12.81 -24.70 -3.79
N PHE A 503 13.31 -24.19 -4.91
CA PHE A 503 12.50 -23.82 -6.07
C PHE A 503 11.80 -25.03 -6.67
N GLN A 504 10.49 -24.91 -6.91
CA GLN A 504 9.66 -25.96 -7.48
C GLN A 504 9.00 -25.55 -8.80
N GLY A 505 8.93 -24.26 -9.09
CA GLY A 505 8.35 -23.74 -10.32
C GLY A 505 8.02 -22.25 -10.25
N LEU A 506 7.74 -21.69 -11.40
CA LEU A 506 7.27 -20.31 -11.53
C LEU A 506 6.30 -20.14 -12.70
N ARG A 507 5.51 -19.05 -12.66
CA ARG A 507 4.66 -18.61 -13.76
C ARG A 507 4.67 -17.11 -13.89
N GLU A 508 4.92 -16.59 -15.09
CA GLU A 508 4.69 -15.18 -15.42
C GLU A 508 3.17 -14.96 -15.58
N THR A 509 2.58 -14.10 -14.73
CA THR A 509 1.13 -13.88 -14.68
C THR A 509 0.68 -12.66 -15.47
N THR A 510 1.62 -11.74 -15.71
CA THR A 510 1.44 -10.53 -16.54
C THR A 510 2.64 -10.36 -17.45
N TYR A 511 2.51 -9.51 -18.48
CA TYR A 511 3.65 -9.16 -19.30
C TYR A 511 4.74 -8.49 -18.46
N GLN A 512 5.97 -8.98 -18.61
CA GLN A 512 7.16 -8.36 -18.04
C GLN A 512 8.25 -8.14 -19.11
N ASN A 513 9.05 -7.11 -18.92
CA ASN A 513 10.26 -6.86 -19.71
C ASN A 513 11.45 -6.43 -18.83
N VAL A 514 11.38 -6.73 -17.53
CA VAL A 514 12.45 -6.47 -16.56
C VAL A 514 13.58 -7.48 -16.75
N PHE A 515 13.21 -8.75 -16.89
CA PHE A 515 14.16 -9.84 -17.06
C PHE A 515 14.31 -10.21 -18.53
N SER A 516 15.56 -10.31 -18.99
CA SER A 516 15.91 -10.81 -20.32
C SER A 516 15.85 -12.34 -20.41
N ASP A 517 15.99 -13.01 -19.26
CA ASP A 517 15.98 -14.46 -19.15
C ASP A 517 15.57 -14.88 -17.74
N ILE A 518 14.83 -15.97 -17.63
CA ILE A 518 14.45 -16.62 -16.37
C ILE A 518 14.75 -18.11 -16.52
N ASN A 519 15.61 -18.63 -15.68
CA ASN A 519 15.92 -20.05 -15.67
C ASN A 519 14.77 -20.84 -15.03
N LEU A 520 14.07 -21.63 -15.82
CA LEU A 520 12.90 -22.38 -15.36
C LEU A 520 13.24 -23.61 -14.49
N GLU A 521 14.52 -24.00 -14.39
CA GLU A 521 14.97 -25.11 -13.53
C GLU A 521 15.40 -24.61 -12.15
N THR A 522 15.92 -23.37 -12.05
CA THR A 522 16.47 -22.83 -10.80
C THR A 522 15.68 -21.65 -10.26
N GLY A 523 14.88 -21.01 -11.11
CA GLY A 523 14.18 -19.74 -10.81
C GLY A 523 15.12 -18.53 -10.77
N GLU A 524 16.35 -18.65 -11.28
CA GLU A 524 17.26 -17.51 -11.37
C GLU A 524 16.82 -16.54 -12.47
N VAL A 525 16.83 -15.25 -12.15
CA VAL A 525 16.45 -14.17 -13.06
C VAL A 525 17.69 -13.42 -13.56
N ARG A 526 17.65 -12.97 -14.82
CA ARG A 526 18.67 -12.11 -15.39
C ARG A 526 18.03 -10.80 -15.88
N TYR A 527 18.46 -9.68 -15.35
CA TYR A 527 18.00 -8.37 -15.79
C TYR A 527 18.39 -8.06 -17.23
N ARG A 528 17.59 -7.24 -17.90
CA ARG A 528 17.97 -6.56 -19.14
C ARG A 528 19.24 -5.75 -18.92
N GLU A 529 20.07 -5.64 -19.97
CA GLU A 529 21.36 -5.00 -19.89
C GLU A 529 21.28 -3.50 -19.56
N ASP A 530 20.27 -2.80 -20.07
CA ASP A 530 20.03 -1.38 -19.75
C ASP A 530 19.66 -1.16 -18.28
N ILE A 531 18.97 -2.11 -17.64
CA ILE A 531 18.70 -2.08 -16.19
C ILE A 531 19.98 -2.31 -15.39
N ARG A 532 20.81 -3.30 -15.81
CA ARG A 532 22.09 -3.58 -15.15
C ARG A 532 23.08 -2.42 -15.24
N ASN A 533 23.06 -1.68 -16.35
CA ASN A 533 24.00 -0.61 -16.66
C ASN A 533 23.37 0.79 -16.48
N MET A 534 22.21 0.89 -15.78
CA MET A 534 21.51 2.17 -15.61
C MET A 534 22.41 3.26 -15.01
N GLN A 535 22.21 4.49 -15.47
CA GLN A 535 22.93 5.65 -14.97
C GLN A 535 21.95 6.64 -14.32
N VAL A 536 22.45 7.41 -13.34
CA VAL A 536 21.66 8.47 -12.71
C VAL A 536 21.15 9.45 -13.78
N GLY A 537 19.84 9.72 -13.73
CA GLY A 537 19.15 10.62 -14.66
C GLY A 537 18.71 10.00 -15.99
N GLU A 538 19.07 8.74 -16.28
CA GLU A 538 18.56 8.03 -17.45
C GLU A 538 17.16 7.45 -17.17
N TRP A 539 16.28 7.48 -18.19
CA TRP A 539 14.94 6.93 -18.09
C TRP A 539 14.89 5.52 -18.68
N LEU A 540 14.32 4.60 -17.91
CA LEU A 540 14.09 3.21 -18.29
C LEU A 540 12.59 2.95 -18.41
N SER A 541 12.17 2.34 -19.52
CA SER A 541 10.79 1.88 -19.69
C SER A 541 10.66 0.42 -19.28
N VAL A 542 9.85 0.14 -18.28
CA VAL A 542 9.71 -1.19 -17.68
C VAL A 542 8.25 -1.58 -17.43
N CYS A 543 7.98 -2.86 -17.53
CA CYS A 543 6.73 -3.53 -17.23
C CYS A 543 7.03 -4.75 -16.33
N PRO A 544 6.23 -5.02 -15.29
CA PRO A 544 5.17 -4.17 -14.71
C PRO A 544 5.69 -2.88 -14.09
N SER A 545 4.77 -2.01 -13.65
CA SER A 545 5.08 -0.78 -12.91
C SER A 545 5.28 -1.05 -11.41
N THR A 546 5.51 0.01 -10.62
CA THR A 546 5.49 -0.06 -9.13
C THR A 546 4.12 -0.43 -8.55
N ALA A 547 3.04 -0.39 -9.33
CA ALA A 547 1.76 -0.97 -8.94
C ALA A 547 1.82 -2.50 -8.97
N GLY A 548 2.82 -3.03 -9.68
CA GLY A 548 3.13 -4.43 -9.82
C GLY A 548 2.29 -5.16 -10.86
N GLY A 549 2.68 -6.38 -11.13
CA GLY A 549 1.80 -7.43 -11.62
C GLY A 549 0.88 -7.86 -10.50
N HIS A 550 1.41 -7.96 -9.26
CA HIS A 550 0.64 -8.16 -8.03
C HIS A 550 1.06 -7.13 -6.96
N ASN A 551 0.21 -6.94 -5.95
CA ASN A 551 0.49 -6.05 -4.83
C ASN A 551 -0.24 -6.57 -3.58
N TRP A 552 -0.53 -5.71 -2.59
CA TRP A 552 -1.16 -6.06 -1.31
C TRP A 552 -2.55 -6.73 -1.40
N GLN A 553 -3.19 -6.71 -2.56
CA GLN A 553 -4.48 -7.38 -2.81
C GLN A 553 -4.29 -8.89 -2.84
N SER A 554 -4.24 -9.51 -1.68
CA SER A 554 -3.78 -10.88 -1.49
C SER A 554 -4.57 -11.93 -2.26
N THR A 555 -3.85 -12.94 -2.71
CA THR A 555 -4.33 -14.16 -3.36
C THR A 555 -5.33 -14.90 -2.48
N GLY A 556 -6.37 -15.47 -3.09
CA GLY A 556 -7.23 -16.47 -2.48
C GLY A 556 -6.90 -17.87 -3.01
N TYR A 557 -6.86 -18.88 -2.15
CA TYR A 557 -6.79 -20.27 -2.57
C TYR A 557 -8.15 -20.94 -2.39
N HIS A 558 -8.61 -21.69 -3.38
CA HIS A 558 -9.84 -22.48 -3.29
C HIS A 558 -9.50 -23.96 -3.28
N PRO A 559 -9.49 -24.62 -2.11
CA PRO A 559 -9.08 -26.02 -1.97
C PRO A 559 -9.86 -27.00 -2.86
N PRO A 560 -11.20 -26.89 -3.03
CA PRO A 560 -11.93 -27.84 -3.86
C PRO A 560 -11.56 -27.81 -5.34
N SER A 561 -11.34 -26.64 -5.95
CA SER A 561 -10.90 -26.49 -7.36
C SER A 561 -9.38 -26.50 -7.51
N ARG A 562 -8.63 -26.43 -6.40
CA ARG A 562 -7.16 -26.34 -6.37
C ARG A 562 -6.59 -25.11 -7.07
N ASN A 563 -7.36 -24.01 -7.14
CA ASN A 563 -6.99 -22.78 -7.83
C ASN A 563 -6.53 -21.71 -6.87
N LEU A 564 -5.42 -21.05 -7.22
CA LEU A 564 -5.04 -19.73 -6.70
C LEU A 564 -5.76 -18.65 -7.50
N ILE A 565 -6.51 -17.80 -6.81
CA ILE A 565 -7.22 -16.68 -7.42
C ILE A 565 -6.43 -15.41 -7.15
N ILE A 566 -5.84 -14.84 -8.17
CA ILE A 566 -4.84 -13.78 -8.04
C ILE A 566 -5.36 -12.47 -8.65
N PRO A 567 -5.55 -11.42 -7.82
CA PRO A 567 -5.75 -10.06 -8.30
C PRO A 567 -4.45 -9.49 -8.85
N LEU A 568 -4.46 -9.05 -10.10
CA LEU A 568 -3.30 -8.58 -10.84
C LEU A 568 -3.53 -7.17 -11.39
N SER A 569 -2.45 -6.41 -11.56
CA SER A 569 -2.44 -5.08 -12.16
C SER A 569 -1.63 -5.08 -13.46
N GLN A 570 -2.15 -4.42 -14.49
CA GLN A 570 -1.57 -4.37 -15.84
C GLN A 570 -1.19 -2.94 -16.21
N SER A 571 -0.06 -2.49 -15.70
CA SER A 571 0.52 -1.19 -16.03
C SER A 571 2.03 -1.26 -16.13
N CYS A 572 2.62 -0.33 -16.90
CA CYS A 572 4.05 -0.15 -17.05
C CYS A 572 4.48 1.19 -16.47
N MET A 573 5.76 1.49 -16.48
CA MET A 573 6.28 2.78 -16.05
C MET A 573 7.55 3.15 -16.80
N GLU A 574 7.83 4.44 -16.82
CA GLU A 574 9.18 4.95 -16.98
C GLU A 574 9.74 5.31 -15.60
N MET A 575 11.00 5.01 -15.37
CA MET A 575 11.67 5.24 -14.10
C MET A 575 13.09 5.74 -14.31
N SER A 576 13.55 6.67 -13.45
CA SER A 576 14.89 7.25 -13.53
C SER A 576 15.53 7.30 -12.16
N PRO A 577 16.80 6.82 -12.03
CA PRO A 577 17.56 6.94 -10.79
C PRO A 577 17.90 8.39 -10.46
N ARG A 578 17.90 8.71 -9.16
CA ARG A 578 18.35 9.99 -8.62
C ARG A 578 19.70 9.84 -7.95
N GLU A 579 20.52 10.89 -8.01
CA GLU A 579 21.67 11.03 -7.14
C GLU A 579 21.19 11.26 -5.70
N ILE A 580 21.88 10.64 -4.74
CA ILE A 580 21.61 10.81 -3.31
C ILE A 580 22.88 11.21 -2.58
N GLU A 581 22.70 11.91 -1.46
CA GLU A 581 23.77 12.16 -0.50
C GLU A 581 23.77 11.05 0.57
N PHE A 582 24.94 10.45 0.82
CA PHE A 582 25.10 9.43 1.86
C PHE A 582 25.36 10.12 3.20
N GLU A 583 24.28 10.59 3.82
CA GLU A 583 24.29 11.15 5.17
C GLU A 583 23.37 10.35 6.09
N VAL A 584 23.77 10.13 7.32
CA VAL A 584 22.94 9.50 8.35
C VAL A 584 21.66 10.34 8.56
N GLY A 585 20.51 9.68 8.48
CA GLY A 585 19.19 10.32 8.54
C GLY A 585 18.62 10.76 7.18
N SER A 586 19.42 10.76 6.10
CA SER A 586 18.94 10.91 4.72
C SER A 586 18.42 9.58 4.17
N GLY A 587 18.37 9.41 2.86
CA GLY A 587 17.88 8.21 2.20
C GLY A 587 16.46 8.39 1.66
N GLY A 588 15.71 7.34 1.55
CA GLY A 588 14.34 7.33 1.01
C GLY A 588 14.21 6.53 -0.28
N ASN A 589 13.16 6.78 -1.05
CA ASN A 589 12.87 5.99 -2.26
C ASN A 589 13.76 6.39 -3.46
N GLN A 590 13.98 7.67 -3.66
CA GLN A 590 14.94 8.27 -4.58
C GLN A 590 14.88 7.76 -6.04
N GLY A 591 13.70 7.78 -6.64
CA GLY A 591 13.50 7.50 -8.06
C GLY A 591 12.36 8.33 -8.64
N ASP A 592 12.54 8.83 -9.86
CA ASP A 592 11.46 9.44 -10.62
C ASP A 592 10.68 8.35 -11.36
N ARG A 593 9.36 8.48 -11.44
CA ARG A 593 8.52 7.49 -12.12
C ARG A 593 7.31 8.12 -12.78
N GLN A 594 6.91 7.53 -13.90
CA GLN A 594 5.69 7.88 -14.61
C GLN A 594 5.00 6.60 -15.08
N TRP A 595 3.74 6.41 -14.72
CA TRP A 595 2.97 5.23 -15.12
C TRP A 595 2.44 5.36 -16.54
N MET A 596 2.31 4.22 -17.22
CA MET A 596 1.74 4.12 -18.54
C MET A 596 0.94 2.82 -18.69
N PRO A 597 0.00 2.74 -19.67
CA PRO A 597 -0.69 1.49 -19.96
C PRO A 597 0.28 0.37 -20.39
N MET A 598 -0.04 -0.86 -20.00
CA MET A 598 0.70 -2.05 -20.44
C MET A 598 0.33 -2.38 -21.89
N PRO A 599 1.30 -2.65 -22.78
CA PRO A 599 1.03 -3.03 -24.16
C PRO A 599 0.16 -4.27 -24.25
N GLY A 600 -0.78 -4.29 -25.21
CA GLY A 600 -1.65 -5.43 -25.50
C GLY A 600 -2.82 -5.63 -24.54
N THR A 601 -3.00 -4.77 -23.54
CA THR A 601 -4.10 -4.88 -22.56
C THR A 601 -5.32 -4.01 -22.92
N GLU A 602 -5.24 -3.20 -23.96
CA GLU A 602 -6.30 -2.24 -24.36
C GLU A 602 -6.72 -1.35 -23.18
N GLU A 603 -5.73 -0.93 -22.38
CA GLU A 603 -5.92 -0.12 -21.18
C GLU A 603 -6.84 -0.75 -20.12
N ARG A 604 -6.89 -2.08 -20.05
CA ARG A 604 -7.53 -2.82 -18.95
C ARG A 604 -6.47 -3.02 -17.86
N PHE A 605 -6.62 -2.28 -16.78
CA PHE A 605 -5.61 -2.24 -15.70
C PHE A 605 -5.82 -3.31 -14.64
N GLY A 606 -7.04 -3.83 -14.50
CA GLY A 606 -7.35 -4.92 -13.59
C GLY A 606 -7.38 -6.26 -14.33
N LYS A 607 -6.68 -7.27 -13.80
CA LYS A 607 -6.79 -8.67 -14.18
C LYS A 607 -7.09 -9.49 -12.94
N LEU A 608 -8.06 -10.40 -13.00
CA LEU A 608 -8.29 -11.45 -12.02
C LEU A 608 -8.11 -12.78 -12.73
N ALA A 609 -7.25 -13.65 -12.21
CA ALA A 609 -6.96 -14.91 -12.86
C ALA A 609 -6.90 -16.07 -11.87
N ALA A 610 -7.31 -17.25 -12.32
CA ALA A 610 -7.15 -18.51 -11.60
C ALA A 610 -5.96 -19.29 -12.16
N TYR A 611 -5.13 -19.79 -11.26
CA TYR A 611 -3.97 -20.64 -11.58
C TYR A 611 -4.09 -21.95 -10.82
N ASP A 612 -4.02 -23.06 -11.53
CA ASP A 612 -3.98 -24.39 -10.92
C ASP A 612 -2.66 -24.60 -10.14
N VAL A 613 -2.74 -25.11 -8.91
CA VAL A 613 -1.55 -25.22 -8.03
C VAL A 613 -0.58 -26.35 -8.45
N ASP A 614 -1.01 -27.33 -9.24
CA ASP A 614 -0.13 -28.40 -9.72
C ASP A 614 0.66 -27.95 -10.92
N SER A 615 -0.03 -27.53 -11.98
CA SER A 615 0.54 -27.16 -13.27
C SER A 615 1.05 -25.73 -13.32
N MET A 616 0.55 -24.85 -12.44
CA MET A 616 0.72 -23.38 -12.47
C MET A 616 0.20 -22.73 -13.77
N GLU A 617 -0.67 -23.42 -14.54
CA GLU A 617 -1.29 -22.88 -15.74
C GLU A 617 -2.49 -21.98 -15.38
N GLU A 618 -2.73 -20.96 -16.23
CA GLU A 618 -3.90 -20.08 -16.10
C GLU A 618 -5.14 -20.83 -16.61
N GLU A 619 -6.11 -21.08 -15.72
CA GLU A 619 -7.37 -21.72 -16.07
C GLU A 619 -8.38 -20.74 -16.66
N TRP A 620 -8.49 -19.57 -16.07
CA TRP A 620 -9.30 -18.48 -16.59
C TRP A 620 -8.76 -17.12 -16.15
N ALA A 621 -9.10 -16.09 -16.92
CA ALA A 621 -8.78 -14.71 -16.56
C ALA A 621 -9.88 -13.74 -16.99
N ILE A 622 -10.10 -12.73 -16.16
CA ILE A 622 -10.98 -11.59 -16.40
C ILE A 622 -10.11 -10.34 -16.47
N GLN A 623 -10.34 -9.49 -17.45
CA GLN A 623 -9.65 -8.22 -17.58
C GLN A 623 -10.66 -7.08 -17.69
N GLN A 624 -10.44 -6.01 -16.94
CA GLN A 624 -11.32 -4.85 -16.89
C GLN A 624 -10.55 -3.54 -16.78
N ARG A 625 -11.23 -2.42 -17.07
CA ARG A 625 -10.66 -1.07 -17.00
C ARG A 625 -10.23 -0.69 -15.59
N ALA A 626 -11.06 -1.00 -14.59
CA ALA A 626 -10.82 -0.70 -13.19
C ALA A 626 -9.83 -1.71 -12.57
N PRO A 627 -8.77 -1.29 -11.86
CA PRO A 627 -7.95 -2.20 -11.07
C PRO A 627 -8.80 -2.85 -9.95
N PHE A 628 -8.53 -4.12 -9.64
CA PHE A 628 -9.04 -4.76 -8.44
C PHE A 628 -8.30 -4.25 -7.21
N LEU A 629 -9.02 -3.91 -6.14
CA LEU A 629 -8.46 -3.27 -4.95
C LEU A 629 -8.80 -3.99 -3.64
N THR A 630 -9.36 -5.18 -3.70
CA THR A 630 -9.48 -6.04 -2.52
C THR A 630 -8.69 -7.33 -2.70
N ALA A 631 -8.36 -7.98 -1.59
CA ALA A 631 -7.95 -9.38 -1.61
C ALA A 631 -9.09 -10.26 -2.17
N ALA A 632 -8.73 -11.39 -2.77
CA ALA A 632 -9.70 -12.39 -3.19
C ALA A 632 -10.17 -13.22 -1.97
N LEU A 633 -11.49 -13.28 -1.75
CA LEU A 633 -12.13 -14.16 -0.78
C LEU A 633 -12.77 -15.32 -1.53
N THR A 634 -12.32 -16.55 -1.27
CA THR A 634 -12.93 -17.76 -1.83
C THR A 634 -13.82 -18.46 -0.78
N THR A 635 -14.88 -19.14 -1.22
CA THR A 635 -15.80 -19.84 -0.30
C THR A 635 -16.14 -21.25 -0.78
N ALA A 636 -16.50 -22.14 0.15
CA ALA A 636 -16.95 -23.50 -0.17
C ALA A 636 -18.24 -23.52 -1.01
N GLY A 637 -18.98 -22.40 -1.08
CA GLY A 637 -20.10 -22.23 -2.00
C GLY A 637 -19.72 -22.04 -3.46
N GLY A 638 -18.43 -22.18 -3.82
CA GLY A 638 -17.94 -22.08 -5.20
C GLY A 638 -17.77 -20.64 -5.70
N LEU A 639 -17.59 -19.67 -4.81
CA LEU A 639 -17.58 -18.25 -5.14
C LEU A 639 -16.24 -17.58 -4.84
N VAL A 640 -15.92 -16.57 -5.65
CA VAL A 640 -14.87 -15.56 -5.37
C VAL A 640 -15.53 -14.22 -5.20
N PHE A 641 -15.34 -13.58 -4.03
CA PHE A 641 -15.71 -12.19 -3.78
C PHE A 641 -14.49 -11.30 -3.93
N ILE A 642 -14.63 -10.23 -4.72
CA ILE A 642 -13.57 -9.25 -4.97
C ILE A 642 -14.19 -7.90 -5.30
N GLY A 643 -13.46 -6.81 -4.99
CA GLY A 643 -13.90 -5.47 -5.30
C GLY A 643 -12.88 -4.64 -6.05
N ASP A 644 -13.35 -3.57 -6.69
CA ASP A 644 -12.56 -2.78 -7.61
C ASP A 644 -12.56 -1.26 -7.33
N TYR A 645 -11.73 -0.56 -8.11
CA TYR A 645 -11.60 0.90 -8.08
C TYR A 645 -12.89 1.64 -8.50
N ASP A 646 -13.68 1.11 -9.44
CA ASP A 646 -14.96 1.71 -9.88
C ASP A 646 -16.11 1.42 -8.91
N ARG A 647 -15.77 1.01 -7.69
CA ARG A 647 -16.72 0.83 -6.58
C ARG A 647 -17.61 -0.40 -6.68
N TYR A 648 -17.31 -1.34 -7.58
CA TYR A 648 -18.05 -2.59 -7.63
C TYR A 648 -17.44 -3.64 -6.70
N VAL A 649 -18.33 -4.42 -6.11
CA VAL A 649 -18.04 -5.73 -5.52
C VAL A 649 -18.68 -6.76 -6.41
N HIS A 650 -17.91 -7.77 -6.73
CA HIS A 650 -18.29 -8.86 -7.62
C HIS A 650 -18.30 -10.19 -6.86
N ALA A 651 -19.15 -11.09 -7.27
CA ALA A 651 -19.05 -12.51 -6.98
C ALA A 651 -18.93 -13.27 -8.30
N TYR A 652 -17.82 -13.98 -8.45
CA TYR A 652 -17.57 -14.83 -9.60
C TYR A 652 -17.67 -16.31 -9.21
N ASP A 653 -18.07 -17.12 -10.15
CA ASP A 653 -17.89 -18.56 -10.08
C ASP A 653 -16.39 -18.89 -10.07
N VAL A 654 -15.92 -19.63 -9.08
CA VAL A 654 -14.49 -19.87 -8.86
C VAL A 654 -13.85 -20.79 -9.90
N GLU A 655 -14.65 -21.66 -10.55
CA GLU A 655 -14.17 -22.60 -11.56
C GLU A 655 -14.12 -21.99 -12.97
N THR A 656 -15.05 -21.05 -13.26
CA THR A 656 -15.21 -20.54 -14.63
C THR A 656 -14.88 -19.06 -14.80
N GLY A 657 -14.79 -18.31 -13.70
CA GLY A 657 -14.64 -16.84 -13.75
C GLY A 657 -15.91 -16.11 -14.21
N GLN A 658 -17.07 -16.79 -14.33
CA GLN A 658 -18.32 -16.15 -14.70
C GLN A 658 -18.81 -15.22 -13.59
N GLU A 659 -19.15 -13.96 -13.91
CA GLU A 659 -19.79 -13.04 -12.96
C GLU A 659 -21.22 -13.49 -12.67
N LEU A 660 -21.52 -13.76 -11.40
CA LEU A 660 -22.85 -14.21 -10.96
C LEU A 660 -23.62 -13.13 -10.21
N TRP A 661 -22.90 -12.18 -9.58
CA TRP A 661 -23.51 -11.08 -8.85
C TRP A 661 -22.53 -9.91 -8.76
N ARG A 662 -23.08 -8.71 -8.72
CA ARG A 662 -22.33 -7.50 -8.38
C ARG A 662 -23.19 -6.43 -7.77
N THR A 663 -22.58 -5.57 -6.97
CA THR A 663 -23.21 -4.37 -6.43
C THR A 663 -22.22 -3.22 -6.39
N ARG A 664 -22.72 -1.98 -6.34
CA ARG A 664 -21.88 -0.78 -6.35
C ARG A 664 -21.90 -0.11 -4.99
N LEU A 665 -20.72 0.21 -4.44
CA LEU A 665 -20.53 0.85 -3.16
C LEU A 665 -20.46 2.39 -3.29
N ALA A 666 -20.38 3.08 -2.16
CA ALA A 666 -20.24 4.55 -2.14
C ALA A 666 -18.86 5.02 -2.63
N THR A 667 -17.79 4.26 -2.33
CA THR A 667 -16.42 4.50 -2.81
C THR A 667 -15.79 3.17 -3.23
N SER A 668 -14.52 3.17 -3.68
CA SER A 668 -13.79 1.96 -4.08
C SER A 668 -13.89 0.88 -3.02
N ALA A 669 -14.15 -0.35 -3.43
CA ALA A 669 -13.99 -1.50 -2.54
C ALA A 669 -12.49 -1.71 -2.29
N GLN A 670 -12.05 -1.73 -1.03
CA GLN A 670 -10.63 -1.74 -0.71
C GLN A 670 -10.36 -2.39 0.64
N GLY A 671 -9.41 -3.31 0.70
CA GLY A 671 -9.07 -4.08 1.90
C GLY A 671 -9.29 -5.57 1.71
N PHE A 672 -9.64 -6.26 2.79
CA PHE A 672 -9.70 -7.71 2.82
C PHE A 672 -11.12 -8.18 3.16
N PRO A 673 -11.88 -8.67 2.17
CA PRO A 673 -13.18 -9.26 2.41
C PRO A 673 -13.09 -10.48 3.33
N VAL A 674 -14.10 -10.66 4.19
CA VAL A 674 -14.19 -11.81 5.10
C VAL A 674 -15.59 -12.44 5.06
N SER A 675 -15.66 -13.75 5.34
CA SER A 675 -16.92 -14.49 5.48
C SER A 675 -17.00 -15.09 6.87
N PHE A 676 -18.16 -14.95 7.52
CA PHE A 676 -18.40 -15.47 8.87
C PHE A 676 -19.86 -15.90 9.02
N ALA A 677 -20.19 -16.58 10.13
CA ALA A 677 -21.56 -16.99 10.41
C ALA A 677 -21.98 -16.65 11.84
N ILE A 678 -23.26 -16.30 12.01
CA ILE A 678 -23.89 -16.08 13.32
C ILE A 678 -25.20 -16.87 13.35
N ASP A 679 -25.35 -17.77 14.33
CA ASP A 679 -26.50 -18.64 14.48
C ASP A 679 -26.87 -19.42 13.19
N GLY A 680 -25.83 -19.80 12.41
CA GLY A 680 -25.98 -20.54 11.14
C GLY A 680 -26.32 -19.69 9.93
N GLU A 681 -26.42 -18.36 10.05
CA GLU A 681 -26.58 -17.42 8.94
C GLU A 681 -25.22 -16.90 8.47
N GLN A 682 -24.89 -17.06 7.19
CA GLN A 682 -23.62 -16.62 6.60
C GLN A 682 -23.68 -15.14 6.20
N TYR A 683 -22.60 -14.44 6.47
CA TYR A 683 -22.38 -13.04 6.12
C TYR A 683 -21.08 -12.88 5.30
N ILE A 684 -21.10 -11.89 4.41
CA ILE A 684 -19.91 -11.43 3.67
C ILE A 684 -19.68 -9.98 4.04
N ALA A 685 -18.52 -9.66 4.64
CA ALA A 685 -18.14 -8.30 4.98
C ALA A 685 -17.08 -7.78 4.02
N ILE A 686 -17.35 -6.62 3.42
CA ILE A 686 -16.51 -5.98 2.39
C ILE A 686 -16.11 -4.59 2.88
N PRO A 687 -14.82 -4.33 3.13
CA PRO A 687 -14.34 -2.99 3.39
C PRO A 687 -14.35 -2.14 2.12
N SER A 688 -14.59 -0.84 2.30
CA SER A 688 -14.44 0.17 1.26
C SER A 688 -13.65 1.35 1.79
N GLY A 689 -12.97 2.04 0.89
CA GLY A 689 -12.20 3.20 1.28
C GLY A 689 -11.45 3.80 0.11
N ARG A 690 -10.61 4.78 0.43
CA ARG A 690 -9.79 5.47 -0.54
C ARG A 690 -8.33 5.42 -0.12
N GLU A 691 -7.45 5.52 -1.12
CA GLU A 691 -6.00 5.57 -0.99
C GLU A 691 -5.35 4.31 -0.38
N GLY A 692 -4.84 3.50 -1.25
CA GLY A 692 -4.16 2.28 -0.90
C GLY A 692 -2.90 2.01 -1.71
N GLY A 693 -1.99 2.98 -1.77
CA GLY A 693 -0.72 2.80 -2.46
C GLY A 693 -0.82 2.85 -3.99
N SER A 694 0.20 2.31 -4.66
CA SER A 694 0.37 2.42 -6.12
C SER A 694 -0.80 1.84 -6.93
N PRO A 695 -1.42 0.70 -6.59
CA PRO A 695 -2.55 0.17 -7.36
C PRO A 695 -3.76 1.11 -7.43
N TRP A 696 -4.07 1.81 -6.34
CA TRP A 696 -5.13 2.82 -6.34
C TRP A 696 -4.79 4.01 -7.27
N ARG A 697 -3.52 4.42 -7.29
CA ARG A 697 -3.03 5.51 -8.14
C ARG A 697 -3.16 5.20 -9.63
N ILE A 698 -2.99 3.94 -10.04
CA ILE A 698 -3.22 3.52 -11.43
C ILE A 698 -4.63 3.92 -11.89
N GLY A 699 -5.67 3.62 -11.09
CA GLY A 699 -7.03 4.05 -11.38
C GLY A 699 -7.14 5.57 -11.54
N SER A 700 -6.54 6.35 -10.62
CA SER A 700 -6.65 7.81 -10.62
C SER A 700 -5.87 8.49 -11.75
N PHE A 701 -4.73 7.94 -12.19
CA PHE A 701 -3.87 8.53 -13.23
C PHE A 701 -4.17 8.02 -14.64
N LEU A 702 -4.41 6.72 -14.79
CA LEU A 702 -4.57 6.08 -16.10
C LEU A 702 -6.03 5.85 -16.50
N ALA A 703 -6.97 5.93 -15.55
CA ALA A 703 -8.40 5.83 -15.78
C ALA A 703 -9.17 6.99 -15.12
N PRO A 704 -8.86 8.25 -15.46
CA PRO A 704 -9.43 9.42 -14.77
C PRO A 704 -10.95 9.57 -14.95
N GLU A 705 -11.55 8.88 -15.90
CA GLU A 705 -13.00 8.80 -16.09
C GLU A 705 -13.69 7.97 -15.00
N LEU A 706 -12.96 7.08 -14.32
CA LEU A 706 -13.47 6.35 -13.17
C LEU A 706 -13.34 7.21 -11.92
N GLN A 707 -14.45 7.44 -11.24
CA GLN A 707 -14.46 8.33 -10.08
C GLN A 707 -14.68 7.55 -8.79
N SER A 708 -13.77 7.72 -7.84
CA SER A 708 -13.86 7.22 -6.48
C SER A 708 -14.07 8.39 -5.51
N PRO A 709 -15.29 8.60 -4.98
CA PRO A 709 -15.57 9.69 -4.03
C PRO A 709 -14.77 9.56 -2.74
N ASN A 710 -14.42 10.70 -2.13
CA ASN A 710 -13.68 10.79 -0.87
C ASN A 710 -14.59 10.62 0.37
N ASN A 711 -13.96 10.31 1.51
CA ASN A 711 -14.57 10.36 2.85
C ASN A 711 -15.77 9.43 3.05
N HIS A 712 -15.76 8.28 2.39
CA HIS A 712 -16.82 7.27 2.47
C HIS A 712 -16.28 5.89 2.88
N ASN A 713 -15.22 5.86 3.71
CA ASN A 713 -14.73 4.60 4.24
C ASN A 713 -15.84 3.91 5.03
N ALA A 714 -16.09 2.65 4.73
CA ALA A 714 -17.15 1.89 5.38
C ALA A 714 -16.90 0.39 5.31
N LEU A 715 -17.51 -0.34 6.24
CA LEU A 715 -17.67 -1.78 6.18
C LEU A 715 -19.09 -2.08 5.74
N TYR A 716 -19.24 -2.74 4.60
CA TYR A 716 -20.52 -3.23 4.07
C TYR A 716 -20.66 -4.71 4.39
N VAL A 717 -21.79 -5.10 4.97
CA VAL A 717 -22.06 -6.50 5.30
C VAL A 717 -23.30 -6.97 4.57
N PHE A 718 -23.14 -8.07 3.85
CA PHE A 718 -24.18 -8.69 3.03
C PHE A 718 -24.57 -10.06 3.58
N LYS A 719 -25.81 -10.45 3.31
CA LYS A 719 -26.35 -11.80 3.58
C LYS A 719 -27.44 -12.14 2.56
N LEU A 720 -27.86 -13.38 2.54
CA LEU A 720 -29.03 -13.76 1.73
C LEU A 720 -30.28 -13.02 2.22
N SER A 721 -31.10 -12.56 1.29
CA SER A 721 -32.44 -12.06 1.61
C SER A 721 -33.30 -13.19 2.20
N PRO A 722 -34.13 -12.90 3.20
CA PRO A 722 -35.07 -13.91 3.78
C PRO A 722 -36.00 -14.54 2.75
#